data_e5d02c625e12a2c8d1234c3c1fe4bf52
#
_entry.id   e5d02c625e12a2c8d1234c3c1fe4bf52
#
_cell.length_a   1.000
_cell.length_b   1.000
_cell.length_c   1.000
_cell.angle_alpha   90.00
_cell.angle_beta   90.00
_cell.angle_gamma   90.00
#
_symmetry.space_group_name_H-M   'P 1'
#
loop_
_entity.id
_entity.type
_entity.pdbx_description
1 polymer ?
#
loop_
_entity_poly.entity_id
_entity_poly.type
_entity_poly.pdbx_seq_one_letter_code
_entity_poly.pdbx_strand_id
1 'polypeptide(L)'
;MFAKLLSNLVMVFTIMCVSCEAAAQSDIALATNKAELQTLSDNLKQRDDNDRREVQEFARSAGIPVRRELPNGGVLELQRIAPGIGPIFYITNNIIAADTVSTDDVWPGGIAGLNLDGSGMTVAEWDGGAIFADHPDFTGRLTQVDGATVVSGHSTHVAGTLIGSGDTLLDSRGMAYAAHLNAYDWNSDTAEMALAALNGELISNHSYGIAAGWLYIGDVPPDQWWWIGGANPADVEDPNFGYYDSETQLWDQIAFDAPYYLIVKAAGNDRTDIGPVPGELYTVIDQDGMFLFTSTLPRNADCAPAGYDCMPSASVAKNILTVGAVDDLVGGYTIFTGPSSVQMAVFSGWGPTDDGRIKPDVVGNGMFLFSAWPDNPYYALAAGTSMSAPNVTGSLLLLQEHYEDINGPGNFMRAATLKALAIHTADEAGGADGPDYEFGWGLLNTKSAAQVITDNGGAHQIIEGSLVDGTVDTVEIIVTEADVRITATLVWTDSPGTVVAPTLDPTDLMLVNDLDLRINSGPPPKTYMPWVLNPASPAAAATTGDNFRDNVEQVVIEGVGTGSYFVEVSHKGTLLNGNNQNYSLIISVKPTPPITSTLFIDENFTGGLPAGWSIDTVKGVSWTINTPIPGHILLDNLTGSSGEFAIVDNNFSANTITSLRTPTFDLSSATAVILRFRSSFQFDFLESINVDISTDGGTGWTTVWQNCCVVTGPTQYVLDLTGVAGGQANFMLRFRFDSGGEIAGYYWQVDAVELEVFGGSPPGNPPGQASGPNPADGASGLGLGTALSWTAGTLATSHDVYFGTNPAPASQGNQAGTTFDPGPLEHSTTYYWQIDEVNSDGTTTGVTWSFTTEVMPGPASNPGPADGAIDVGVNGDLSWTAGSDATSHDVYLNGVLQGNQPGTTYDPGTMAYSTTYNWRIDEVNAAGTTTGSTWSLTTEGVPVLPGLASSPSPSDGAIDVNVDGDLSWTAGSDATSHDVYFNGVLQGNQTGTTFDPGTLTNSTTYNWRIDE
;
A
#
# COMPACT_ATOMS: atom_id res chain seq x y z
N MET A 1 52.78 0.33 -44.95
CA MET A 1 51.64 1.14 -45.43
C MET A 1 50.36 0.82 -44.68
N PHE A 2 50.07 -0.44 -44.43
CA PHE A 2 48.86 -0.87 -43.68
C PHE A 2 48.82 -0.36 -42.22
N ALA A 3 49.96 -0.33 -41.48
CA ALA A 3 50.02 0.12 -40.09
C ALA A 3 49.78 1.64 -39.91
N LYS A 4 50.05 2.47 -40.93
CA LYS A 4 49.74 3.91 -40.91
C LYS A 4 48.27 4.19 -41.27
N LEU A 5 47.59 3.30 -42.03
CA LEU A 5 46.16 3.42 -42.32
C LEU A 5 45.32 3.02 -41.10
N LEU A 6 45.73 1.97 -40.37
CA LEU A 6 45.03 1.54 -39.15
C LEU A 6 45.18 2.61 -38.02
N SER A 7 46.37 3.22 -37.86
CA SER A 7 46.58 4.29 -36.87
C SER A 7 45.78 5.57 -37.19
N ASN A 8 45.62 5.91 -38.48
CA ASN A 8 44.78 7.05 -38.87
C ASN A 8 43.30 6.75 -38.79
N LEU A 9 42.85 5.48 -38.97
CA LEU A 9 41.45 5.07 -38.80
C LEU A 9 41.07 5.08 -37.32
N VAL A 10 41.92 4.59 -36.42
CA VAL A 10 41.69 4.64 -34.95
C VAL A 10 41.71 6.08 -34.46
N MET A 11 42.60 6.94 -34.98
CA MET A 11 42.62 8.35 -34.58
C MET A 11 41.44 9.16 -35.11
N VAL A 12 40.87 8.81 -36.27
CA VAL A 12 39.62 9.41 -36.80
C VAL A 12 38.40 8.91 -36.04
N PHE A 13 38.34 7.62 -35.63
CA PHE A 13 37.29 7.12 -34.78
C PHE A 13 37.31 7.71 -33.35
N THR A 14 38.49 7.87 -32.76
CA THR A 14 38.64 8.51 -31.45
C THR A 14 38.32 10.02 -31.51
N ILE A 15 38.62 10.72 -32.59
CA ILE A 15 38.27 12.13 -32.78
C ILE A 15 36.73 12.25 -33.08
N MET A 16 36.12 11.31 -33.78
CA MET A 16 34.67 11.27 -33.98
C MET A 16 33.93 10.93 -32.68
N CYS A 17 34.38 9.99 -31.82
CA CYS A 17 33.79 9.74 -30.51
C CYS A 17 33.89 10.97 -29.59
N VAL A 18 35.06 11.59 -29.48
CA VAL A 18 35.24 12.81 -28.65
C VAL A 18 34.41 14.00 -29.18
N SER A 19 34.15 14.08 -30.49
CA SER A 19 33.29 15.14 -31.04
C SER A 19 31.79 14.82 -30.93
N CYS A 20 31.36 13.54 -30.84
CA CYS A 20 30.00 13.18 -30.50
C CYS A 20 29.70 13.39 -29.01
N GLU A 21 30.58 13.00 -28.10
CA GLU A 21 30.45 13.32 -26.67
C GLU A 21 30.37 14.83 -26.42
N ALA A 22 31.16 15.63 -27.13
CA ALA A 22 31.10 17.09 -27.04
C ALA A 22 29.85 17.72 -27.66
N ALA A 23 29.18 17.05 -28.58
CA ALA A 23 27.95 17.56 -29.19
C ALA A 23 26.70 17.22 -28.34
N ALA A 24 26.65 16.06 -27.73
CA ALA A 24 25.54 15.64 -26.88
C ALA A 24 25.53 16.28 -25.48
N GLN A 25 26.70 16.50 -24.89
CA GLN A 25 26.84 17.41 -23.74
C GLN A 25 26.41 18.86 -24.06
N SER A 26 26.28 19.23 -25.32
CA SER A 26 25.82 20.56 -25.73
C SER A 26 24.31 20.76 -25.50
N ASP A 27 23.44 19.74 -25.65
CA ASP A 27 22.00 19.92 -25.59
C ASP A 27 21.47 19.92 -24.15
N ILE A 28 21.95 19.04 -23.28
CA ILE A 28 21.71 19.12 -21.85
C ILE A 28 22.27 20.42 -21.27
N ALA A 29 23.48 20.76 -21.64
CA ALA A 29 24.17 21.98 -21.21
C ALA A 29 23.48 23.27 -21.70
N LEU A 30 22.78 23.22 -22.84
CA LEU A 30 22.01 24.35 -23.37
C LEU A 30 20.58 24.42 -22.78
N ALA A 31 19.97 23.27 -22.44
CA ALA A 31 18.65 23.21 -21.83
C ALA A 31 18.67 23.51 -20.33
N THR A 32 19.79 23.19 -19.65
CA THR A 32 19.97 23.43 -18.21
C THR A 32 20.23 24.92 -17.93
N ASN A 33 19.44 25.52 -17.03
CA ASN A 33 19.62 26.92 -16.62
C ASN A 33 20.75 27.07 -15.60
N LYS A 34 22.01 26.88 -16.07
CA LYS A 34 23.21 26.81 -15.22
C LYS A 34 23.46 28.07 -14.38
N ALA A 35 23.09 29.26 -14.86
CA ALA A 35 23.28 30.48 -14.11
C ALA A 35 22.34 30.58 -12.91
N GLU A 36 21.09 30.15 -13.08
CA GLU A 36 20.08 30.12 -12.01
C GLU A 36 20.40 29.04 -11.00
N LEU A 37 20.72 27.82 -11.44
CA LEU A 37 21.10 26.71 -10.55
C LEU A 37 22.35 27.02 -9.72
N GLN A 38 23.38 27.65 -10.31
CA GLN A 38 24.55 28.11 -9.55
C GLN A 38 24.17 29.15 -8.50
N THR A 39 23.35 30.13 -8.87
CA THR A 39 22.87 31.18 -7.96
C THR A 39 21.99 30.57 -6.86
N LEU A 40 21.12 29.65 -7.22
CA LEU A 40 20.25 28.92 -6.29
C LEU A 40 21.09 28.11 -5.29
N SER A 41 22.03 27.31 -5.76
CA SER A 41 22.92 26.50 -4.91
C SER A 41 23.72 27.38 -3.92
N ASP A 42 24.32 28.50 -4.39
CA ASP A 42 25.05 29.41 -3.53
C ASP A 42 24.18 30.05 -2.43
N ASN A 43 22.94 30.43 -2.78
CA ASN A 43 21.97 30.99 -1.84
C ASN A 43 21.47 29.94 -0.83
N LEU A 44 21.16 28.73 -1.29
CA LEU A 44 20.72 27.62 -0.45
C LEU A 44 21.79 27.22 0.54
N LYS A 45 23.04 27.10 0.11
CA LYS A 45 24.17 26.80 1.00
C LYS A 45 24.32 27.85 2.11
N GLN A 46 24.10 29.15 1.79
CA GLN A 46 24.11 30.20 2.80
C GLN A 46 22.92 30.11 3.77
N ARG A 47 21.73 29.69 3.28
CA ARG A 47 20.55 29.41 4.11
C ARG A 47 20.88 28.29 5.09
N ASP A 48 21.38 27.15 4.60
CA ASP A 48 21.64 25.94 5.38
C ASP A 48 22.71 26.20 6.48
N ASP A 49 23.74 27.01 6.20
CA ASP A 49 24.69 27.44 7.23
C ASP A 49 24.02 28.28 8.34
N ASN A 50 22.93 28.99 8.07
CA ASN A 50 22.14 29.69 9.07
C ASN A 50 21.24 28.73 9.85
N ASP A 51 20.51 27.87 9.14
CA ASP A 51 19.58 26.89 9.70
C ASP A 51 20.31 25.94 10.67
N ARG A 52 21.47 25.43 10.32
CA ARG A 52 22.32 24.61 11.20
C ARG A 52 22.70 25.31 12.51
N ARG A 53 22.91 26.62 12.50
CA ARG A 53 23.19 27.36 13.74
C ARG A 53 21.93 27.47 14.61
N GLU A 54 20.80 27.74 14.02
CA GLU A 54 19.50 27.82 14.70
C GLU A 54 19.11 26.46 15.29
N VAL A 55 19.26 25.37 14.53
CA VAL A 55 19.08 23.98 14.94
C VAL A 55 19.91 23.62 16.18
N GLN A 56 21.20 23.97 16.19
CA GLN A 56 22.08 23.71 17.35
C GLN A 56 21.66 24.52 18.58
N GLU A 57 21.16 25.73 18.42
CA GLU A 57 20.66 26.56 19.52
C GLU A 57 19.35 26.01 20.06
N PHE A 58 18.43 25.63 19.20
CA PHE A 58 17.16 24.98 19.55
C PHE A 58 17.40 23.64 20.25
N ALA A 59 18.14 22.71 19.65
CA ALA A 59 18.44 21.40 20.24
C ALA A 59 19.05 21.52 21.64
N ARG A 60 19.94 22.49 21.85
CA ARG A 60 20.52 22.77 23.17
C ARG A 60 19.50 23.34 24.16
N SER A 61 18.58 24.20 23.69
CA SER A 61 17.54 24.81 24.54
C SER A 61 16.45 23.81 24.89
N ALA A 62 16.06 22.96 23.95
CA ALA A 62 15.05 21.91 24.12
C ALA A 62 15.61 20.66 24.83
N GLY A 63 16.93 20.51 24.92
CA GLY A 63 17.56 19.37 25.57
C GLY A 63 17.51 18.07 24.75
N ILE A 64 17.36 18.17 23.42
CA ILE A 64 17.33 17.05 22.50
C ILE A 64 18.64 16.93 21.69
N PRO A 65 19.02 15.73 21.23
CA PRO A 65 20.12 15.59 20.27
C PRO A 65 19.69 16.10 18.89
N VAL A 66 20.62 16.65 18.11
CA VAL A 66 20.37 17.03 16.70
C VAL A 66 20.11 15.79 15.87
N ARG A 67 20.83 14.69 16.13
CA ARG A 67 20.69 13.39 15.45
C ARG A 67 20.48 12.27 16.45
N ARG A 68 19.56 11.34 16.15
CA ARG A 68 19.21 10.18 16.97
C ARG A 68 19.00 8.94 16.11
N GLU A 69 19.54 7.79 16.53
CA GLU A 69 19.21 6.49 15.97
C GLU A 69 17.90 5.97 16.60
N LEU A 70 17.02 5.43 15.79
CA LEU A 70 15.73 4.87 16.19
C LEU A 70 15.84 3.37 16.47
N PRO A 71 14.92 2.79 17.28
CA PRO A 71 14.95 1.36 17.59
C PRO A 71 14.86 0.41 16.39
N ASN A 72 14.27 0.86 15.27
CA ASN A 72 14.17 0.13 14.01
C ASN A 72 15.40 0.25 13.11
N GLY A 73 16.49 0.91 13.58
CA GLY A 73 17.70 1.15 12.81
C GLY A 73 17.64 2.38 11.90
N GLY A 74 16.51 3.07 11.85
CA GLY A 74 16.37 4.35 11.17
C GLY A 74 17.11 5.49 11.87
N VAL A 75 17.20 6.64 11.19
CA VAL A 75 17.83 7.85 11.72
C VAL A 75 16.83 8.99 11.72
N LEU A 76 16.79 9.75 12.84
CA LEU A 76 16.06 11.00 12.98
C LEU A 76 17.07 12.13 13.15
N GLU A 77 17.00 13.17 12.33
CA GLU A 77 17.90 14.34 12.44
C GLU A 77 17.15 15.65 12.24
N LEU A 78 17.33 16.60 13.17
CA LEU A 78 16.75 17.93 13.12
C LEU A 78 17.47 18.78 12.07
N GLN A 79 16.74 19.22 11.05
CA GLN A 79 17.29 19.91 9.87
C GLN A 79 17.16 21.43 9.93
N ARG A 80 15.99 21.96 10.33
CA ARG A 80 15.72 23.40 10.40
C ARG A 80 14.56 23.71 11.35
N ILE A 81 14.41 25.00 11.69
CA ILE A 81 13.24 25.51 12.41
C ILE A 81 12.40 26.35 11.45
N ALA A 82 11.27 25.82 11.00
CA ALA A 82 10.42 26.50 10.03
C ALA A 82 9.49 27.52 10.72
N PRO A 83 9.47 28.80 10.28
CA PRO A 83 8.61 29.83 10.88
C PRO A 83 7.12 29.48 10.80
N GLY A 84 6.47 29.43 11.95
CA GLY A 84 5.04 29.11 12.07
C GLY A 84 4.68 27.62 12.02
N ILE A 85 5.65 26.75 11.73
CA ILE A 85 5.51 25.29 11.69
C ILE A 85 6.26 24.66 12.88
N GLY A 86 7.53 25.00 13.08
CA GLY A 86 8.36 24.47 14.17
C GLY A 86 9.57 23.70 13.66
N PRO A 87 10.11 22.76 14.49
CA PRO A 87 11.29 21.96 14.14
C PRO A 87 10.95 20.91 13.07
N ILE A 88 11.76 20.85 12.02
CA ILE A 88 11.66 19.88 10.92
C ILE A 88 12.74 18.82 11.11
N PHE A 89 12.32 17.57 11.15
CA PHE A 89 13.20 16.38 11.25
C PHE A 89 13.12 15.55 9.98
N TYR A 90 14.25 14.92 9.58
CA TYR A 90 14.31 13.89 8.54
C TYR A 90 14.41 12.48 9.15
N ILE A 91 13.81 11.46 8.50
CA ILE A 91 13.68 10.06 8.97
C ILE A 91 13.77 9.03 7.83
N THR A 92 14.21 7.80 8.12
CA THR A 92 14.53 6.71 7.15
C THR A 92 13.86 5.34 7.42
N ASN A 93 13.67 4.42 6.38
CA ASN A 93 13.12 3.04 6.47
C ASN A 93 13.34 2.11 5.22
N ASN A 94 13.29 0.72 5.23
CA ASN A 94 13.87 -0.17 4.18
C ASN A 94 13.36 -1.63 3.91
N ILE A 95 13.36 -2.32 2.57
CA ILE A 95 13.69 -3.74 2.03
C ILE A 95 13.12 -4.31 0.64
N ILE A 96 13.58 -5.39 -0.26
CA ILE A 96 13.73 -6.21 -1.57
C ILE A 96 12.79 -5.98 -2.81
N ALA A 97 13.21 -6.01 -4.22
CA ALA A 97 12.29 -5.80 -5.32
C ALA A 97 12.67 -5.69 -6.81
N ALA A 98 13.26 -6.62 -7.51
CA ALA A 98 13.50 -6.48 -8.97
C ALA A 98 12.40 -7.08 -9.88
N ASP A 99 11.89 -8.25 -9.55
CA ASP A 99 10.86 -8.96 -10.34
C ASP A 99 9.49 -8.27 -10.27
N THR A 100 9.14 -7.71 -9.11
CA THR A 100 7.88 -6.99 -8.91
C THR A 100 7.66 -5.87 -9.93
N VAL A 101 8.71 -5.15 -10.32
CA VAL A 101 8.68 -4.05 -11.30
C VAL A 101 9.23 -4.45 -12.67
N SER A 102 9.40 -5.74 -12.94
CA SER A 102 9.89 -6.34 -14.20
C SER A 102 11.25 -5.79 -14.64
N THR A 103 12.14 -5.47 -13.71
CA THR A 103 13.48 -4.96 -14.00
C THR A 103 14.44 -6.09 -14.38
N ASP A 104 14.31 -7.26 -13.78
CA ASP A 104 15.06 -8.46 -14.15
C ASP A 104 14.77 -8.92 -15.60
N ASP A 105 13.60 -8.61 -16.12
CA ASP A 105 13.22 -8.88 -17.52
C ASP A 105 14.11 -8.13 -18.54
N VAL A 106 14.68 -6.98 -18.19
CA VAL A 106 15.53 -6.18 -19.08
C VAL A 106 17.03 -6.43 -18.88
N TRP A 107 17.41 -7.14 -17.82
CA TRP A 107 18.79 -7.53 -17.54
C TRP A 107 19.36 -8.49 -18.59
N PRO A 108 20.71 -8.71 -18.62
CA PRO A 108 21.32 -9.77 -19.42
C PRO A 108 20.73 -11.14 -19.14
N GLY A 109 20.07 -11.71 -20.14
CA GLY A 109 19.36 -12.98 -20.05
C GLY A 109 17.89 -12.87 -19.65
N GLY A 110 17.37 -11.68 -19.36
CA GLY A 110 15.95 -11.43 -19.12
C GLY A 110 15.11 -11.61 -20.40
N ILE A 111 13.78 -11.81 -20.21
CA ILE A 111 12.89 -12.18 -21.31
C ILE A 111 12.65 -11.08 -22.36
N ALA A 112 12.95 -9.82 -22.02
CA ALA A 112 12.91 -8.72 -23.00
C ALA A 112 14.03 -8.82 -24.05
N GLY A 113 15.06 -9.67 -23.82
CA GLY A 113 16.20 -9.84 -24.73
C GLY A 113 17.13 -8.64 -24.79
N LEU A 114 17.01 -7.72 -23.83
CA LEU A 114 17.89 -6.59 -23.65
C LEU A 114 19.09 -7.02 -22.77
N ASN A 115 20.09 -6.16 -22.60
CA ASN A 115 21.26 -6.47 -21.78
C ASN A 115 21.62 -5.24 -20.94
N LEU A 116 20.63 -4.66 -20.28
CA LEU A 116 20.79 -3.44 -19.50
C LEU A 116 21.31 -3.79 -18.11
N ASP A 117 22.33 -3.12 -17.63
CA ASP A 117 22.90 -3.34 -16.31
C ASP A 117 23.33 -2.03 -15.60
N GLY A 118 23.19 -0.89 -16.27
CA GLY A 118 23.61 0.42 -15.79
C GLY A 118 25.06 0.78 -16.17
N SER A 119 25.73 -0.04 -17.00
CA SER A 119 27.12 0.22 -17.42
C SER A 119 27.26 1.58 -18.10
N GLY A 120 28.15 2.41 -17.57
CA GLY A 120 28.39 3.76 -18.11
C GLY A 120 27.46 4.83 -17.56
N MET A 121 26.40 4.43 -16.84
CA MET A 121 25.44 5.34 -16.21
C MET A 121 25.89 5.77 -14.81
N THR A 122 25.43 6.95 -14.40
CA THR A 122 25.62 7.48 -13.05
C THR A 122 24.27 7.85 -12.45
N VAL A 123 24.09 7.56 -11.16
CA VAL A 123 22.94 7.94 -10.37
C VAL A 123 23.40 8.64 -9.10
N ALA A 124 22.62 9.60 -8.59
CA ALA A 124 22.90 10.21 -7.30
C ALA A 124 21.97 9.68 -6.21
N GLU A 125 22.47 9.66 -4.96
CA GLU A 125 21.71 9.33 -3.77
C GLU A 125 21.97 10.35 -2.68
N TRP A 126 20.88 10.88 -2.10
CA TRP A 126 20.90 11.61 -0.83
C TRP A 126 20.21 10.77 0.24
N ASP A 127 20.85 10.63 1.40
CA ASP A 127 20.30 9.82 2.50
C ASP A 127 20.89 10.21 3.87
N GLY A 128 20.49 9.52 4.93
CA GLY A 128 20.83 9.82 6.34
C GLY A 128 22.26 9.52 6.78
N GLY A 129 23.27 9.74 5.95
CA GLY A 129 24.69 9.58 6.25
C GLY A 129 25.49 8.92 5.13
N ALA A 130 26.77 8.67 5.37
CA ALA A 130 27.67 8.06 4.39
C ALA A 130 27.33 6.58 4.11
N ILE A 131 27.57 6.14 2.89
CA ILE A 131 27.50 4.74 2.50
C ILE A 131 28.75 4.00 2.98
N PHE A 132 28.63 2.72 3.34
CA PHE A 132 29.78 1.86 3.65
C PHE A 132 30.51 1.46 2.36
N ALA A 133 31.43 2.31 1.93
CA ALA A 133 32.14 2.21 0.65
C ALA A 133 33.02 0.95 0.51
N ASP A 134 33.43 0.33 1.63
CA ASP A 134 34.23 -0.90 1.61
C ASP A 134 33.37 -2.17 1.39
N HIS A 135 32.06 -2.02 1.19
CA HIS A 135 31.20 -3.15 0.87
C HIS A 135 31.58 -3.77 -0.47
N PRO A 136 31.69 -5.10 -0.58
CA PRO A 136 32.14 -5.77 -1.82
C PRO A 136 31.30 -5.43 -3.05
N ASP A 137 29.98 -5.25 -2.88
CA ASP A 137 29.06 -4.92 -3.98
C ASP A 137 29.21 -3.52 -4.56
N PHE A 138 30.01 -2.64 -3.94
CA PHE A 138 30.27 -1.26 -4.42
C PHE A 138 31.65 -1.05 -5.02
N THR A 139 32.49 -2.09 -5.07
CA THR A 139 33.91 -1.97 -5.42
C THR A 139 34.14 -1.14 -6.68
N GLY A 140 34.71 0.06 -6.50
CA GLY A 140 35.11 0.98 -7.59
C GLY A 140 33.96 1.73 -8.28
N ARG A 141 32.72 1.62 -7.77
CA ARG A 141 31.51 2.21 -8.38
C ARG A 141 30.80 3.23 -7.49
N LEU A 142 31.42 3.68 -6.40
CA LEU A 142 30.84 4.62 -5.45
C LEU A 142 31.76 5.79 -5.18
N THR A 143 31.20 6.99 -5.13
CA THR A 143 31.89 8.24 -4.76
C THR A 143 31.08 8.97 -3.70
N GLN A 144 31.59 9.13 -2.46
CA GLN A 144 31.01 10.02 -1.46
C GLN A 144 31.43 11.45 -1.79
N VAL A 145 30.52 12.27 -2.32
CA VAL A 145 30.86 13.59 -2.95
C VAL A 145 31.00 14.69 -1.91
N ASP A 146 30.12 14.73 -0.91
CA ASP A 146 30.08 15.73 0.17
C ASP A 146 31.13 15.50 1.27
N GLY A 147 31.77 14.33 1.28
CA GLY A 147 32.74 13.93 2.27
C GLY A 147 32.16 13.52 3.63
N ALA A 148 30.90 13.13 3.68
CA ALA A 148 30.27 12.52 4.86
C ALA A 148 31.06 11.28 5.30
N THR A 149 31.16 11.06 6.63
CA THR A 149 31.97 9.99 7.23
C THR A 149 31.22 9.13 8.24
N VAL A 150 30.02 9.55 8.64
CA VAL A 150 29.18 8.78 9.56
C VAL A 150 28.41 7.76 8.72
N VAL A 151 28.86 6.51 8.75
CA VAL A 151 28.25 5.43 7.99
C VAL A 151 26.83 5.16 8.49
N SER A 152 25.90 5.07 7.56
CA SER A 152 24.49 4.72 7.79
C SER A 152 24.20 3.34 7.20
N GLY A 153 23.55 2.48 7.98
CA GLY A 153 23.02 1.19 7.47
C GLY A 153 21.96 1.42 6.40
N HIS A 154 21.11 2.41 6.61
CA HIS A 154 20.07 2.78 5.68
C HIS A 154 20.63 3.23 4.32
N SER A 155 21.49 4.26 4.28
CA SER A 155 22.11 4.72 3.04
C SER A 155 22.89 3.60 2.32
N THR A 156 23.56 2.73 3.08
CA THR A 156 24.26 1.56 2.51
C THR A 156 23.30 0.58 1.83
N HIS A 157 22.11 0.42 2.41
CA HIS A 157 21.12 -0.50 1.86
C HIS A 157 20.42 0.11 0.63
N VAL A 158 20.06 1.38 0.66
CA VAL A 158 19.54 2.13 -0.50
C VAL A 158 20.50 2.03 -1.68
N ALA A 159 21.79 2.34 -1.45
CA ALA A 159 22.85 2.17 -2.44
C ALA A 159 22.92 0.75 -3.01
N GLY A 160 22.77 -0.27 -2.14
CA GLY A 160 22.76 -1.68 -2.56
C GLY A 160 21.57 -1.99 -3.47
N THR A 161 20.39 -1.47 -3.16
CA THR A 161 19.19 -1.61 -3.99
C THR A 161 19.33 -0.90 -5.35
N LEU A 162 20.04 0.23 -5.39
CA LEU A 162 20.34 0.94 -6.64
C LEU A 162 21.38 0.19 -7.49
N ILE A 163 22.59 -0.03 -6.93
CA ILE A 163 23.79 -0.41 -7.70
C ILE A 163 24.52 -1.65 -7.17
N GLY A 164 24.01 -2.37 -6.19
CA GLY A 164 24.67 -3.55 -5.65
C GLY A 164 25.01 -4.57 -6.74
N SER A 165 26.28 -5.03 -6.84
CA SER A 165 26.69 -5.93 -7.92
C SER A 165 26.07 -7.33 -7.81
N GLY A 166 25.79 -7.78 -6.59
CA GLY A 166 25.34 -9.15 -6.33
C GLY A 166 26.44 -10.22 -6.55
N ASP A 167 27.69 -9.79 -6.66
CA ASP A 167 28.81 -10.70 -6.94
C ASP A 167 29.09 -11.68 -5.79
N THR A 168 28.78 -11.28 -4.57
CA THR A 168 28.93 -12.11 -3.38
C THR A 168 27.68 -12.95 -3.10
N LEU A 169 26.51 -12.32 -3.22
CA LEU A 169 25.18 -12.93 -3.08
C LEU A 169 24.28 -12.38 -4.17
N LEU A 170 23.83 -13.24 -5.08
CA LEU A 170 23.02 -12.83 -6.22
C LEU A 170 21.72 -12.12 -5.80
N ASP A 171 21.12 -12.57 -4.67
CA ASP A 171 19.88 -12.03 -4.13
C ASP A 171 20.00 -10.57 -3.61
N SER A 172 21.23 -10.03 -3.48
CA SER A 172 21.48 -8.64 -3.10
C SER A 172 21.74 -7.72 -4.30
N ARG A 173 21.52 -8.21 -5.51
CA ARG A 173 21.76 -7.45 -6.74
C ARG A 173 20.80 -6.24 -6.81
N GLY A 174 21.37 -5.06 -7.05
CA GLY A 174 20.61 -3.82 -7.27
C GLY A 174 20.07 -3.72 -8.69
N MET A 175 19.16 -2.78 -8.91
CA MET A 175 18.45 -2.60 -10.19
C MET A 175 19.41 -2.29 -11.34
N ALA A 176 20.31 -1.32 -11.15
CA ALA A 176 21.34 -0.92 -12.12
C ALA A 176 22.73 -1.34 -11.61
N TYR A 177 22.94 -2.64 -11.48
CA TYR A 177 24.02 -3.24 -10.71
C TYR A 177 25.44 -2.99 -11.25
N ALA A 178 25.61 -2.39 -12.43
CA ALA A 178 26.90 -1.96 -12.97
C ALA A 178 27.07 -0.43 -13.02
N ALA A 179 26.07 0.34 -12.58
CA ALA A 179 26.10 1.80 -12.58
C ALA A 179 27.08 2.36 -11.54
N HIS A 180 27.45 3.63 -11.69
CA HIS A 180 28.21 4.39 -10.71
C HIS A 180 27.28 5.21 -9.81
N LEU A 181 27.60 5.33 -8.51
CA LEU A 181 26.81 6.09 -7.55
C LEU A 181 27.58 7.29 -7.01
N ASN A 182 26.99 8.49 -7.14
CA ASN A 182 27.38 9.69 -6.43
C ASN A 182 26.56 9.81 -5.15
N ALA A 183 27.19 9.63 -3.99
CA ALA A 183 26.54 9.62 -2.70
C ALA A 183 26.72 10.93 -1.95
N TYR A 184 25.67 11.35 -1.26
CA TYR A 184 25.61 12.53 -0.41
C TYR A 184 24.86 12.20 0.88
N ASP A 185 25.21 12.87 1.99
CA ASP A 185 24.29 12.89 3.11
C ASP A 185 23.20 13.95 2.88
N TRP A 186 22.07 13.86 3.59
CA TRP A 186 20.93 14.76 3.42
C TRP A 186 21.13 16.20 3.92
N ASN A 187 22.33 16.51 4.45
CA ASN A 187 22.64 17.84 4.94
C ASN A 187 22.96 18.77 3.76
N SER A 188 22.18 19.83 3.57
CA SER A 188 22.25 20.75 2.43
C SER A 188 21.82 20.12 1.09
N ASP A 189 20.93 19.13 1.14
CA ASP A 189 20.43 18.37 0.00
C ASP A 189 20.03 19.24 -1.19
N THR A 190 19.17 20.24 -1.01
CA THR A 190 18.70 21.13 -2.08
C THR A 190 19.82 21.96 -2.72
N ALA A 191 20.82 22.40 -1.93
CA ALA A 191 21.98 23.11 -2.47
C ALA A 191 22.88 22.17 -3.32
N GLU A 192 23.05 20.94 -2.86
CA GLU A 192 23.83 19.91 -3.56
C GLU A 192 23.09 19.35 -4.78
N MET A 193 21.76 19.15 -4.69
CA MET A 193 20.91 18.78 -5.82
C MET A 193 21.01 19.82 -6.96
N ALA A 194 20.92 21.12 -6.63
CA ALA A 194 21.09 22.18 -7.62
C ALA A 194 22.49 22.13 -8.28
N LEU A 195 23.53 21.80 -7.52
CA LEU A 195 24.89 21.65 -8.05
C LEU A 195 25.07 20.37 -8.87
N ALA A 196 24.48 19.24 -8.45
CA ALA A 196 24.49 17.98 -9.19
C ALA A 196 23.76 18.13 -10.54
N ALA A 197 22.59 18.77 -10.53
CA ALA A 197 21.83 19.10 -11.73
C ALA A 197 22.61 20.01 -12.70
N LEU A 198 23.30 21.04 -12.16
CA LEU A 198 24.19 21.91 -12.94
C LEU A 198 25.35 21.13 -13.59
N ASN A 199 25.83 20.07 -12.95
CA ASN A 199 26.91 19.20 -13.43
C ASN A 199 26.41 18.11 -14.39
N GLY A 200 25.10 18.00 -14.62
CA GLY A 200 24.51 17.08 -15.58
C GLY A 200 24.03 15.75 -14.99
N GLU A 201 23.77 15.70 -13.68
CA GLU A 201 23.07 14.54 -13.08
C GLU A 201 21.72 14.34 -13.75
N LEU A 202 21.37 13.08 -14.08
CA LEU A 202 20.16 12.75 -14.81
C LEU A 202 19.03 12.25 -13.90
N ILE A 203 19.40 11.54 -12.82
CA ILE A 203 18.44 10.94 -11.91
C ILE A 203 19.01 10.85 -10.50
N SER A 204 18.19 11.10 -9.50
CA SER A 204 18.56 10.93 -8.09
C SER A 204 17.50 10.21 -7.29
N ASN A 205 17.96 9.53 -6.24
CA ASN A 205 17.15 8.84 -5.25
C ASN A 205 17.16 9.58 -3.91
N HIS A 206 15.97 9.77 -3.33
CA HIS A 206 15.78 10.42 -2.05
C HIS A 206 14.87 9.57 -1.16
N SER A 207 15.50 8.70 -0.35
CA SER A 207 14.83 7.73 0.51
C SER A 207 14.61 8.26 1.93
N TYR A 208 14.28 9.51 2.09
CA TYR A 208 14.02 10.19 3.36
C TYR A 208 12.87 11.19 3.20
N GLY A 209 12.34 11.69 4.31
CA GLY A 209 11.32 12.72 4.32
C GLY A 209 11.39 13.55 5.61
N ILE A 210 10.57 14.58 5.73
CA ILE A 210 10.33 15.21 7.03
C ILE A 210 9.53 14.24 7.89
N ALA A 211 9.82 14.20 9.18
CA ALA A 211 8.94 13.56 10.13
C ALA A 211 7.73 14.48 10.35
N ALA A 212 6.52 13.93 10.26
CA ALA A 212 5.26 14.61 10.45
C ALA A 212 4.38 13.82 11.44
N GLY A 213 3.40 14.48 12.07
CA GLY A 213 2.43 13.81 12.95
C GLY A 213 3.03 13.11 14.16
N TRP A 214 2.72 11.85 14.32
CA TRP A 214 3.21 10.98 15.37
C TRP A 214 4.53 10.31 15.01
N LEU A 215 5.46 10.30 15.95
CA LEU A 215 6.74 9.64 15.78
C LEU A 215 7.02 8.73 16.97
N TYR A 216 7.24 7.44 16.71
CA TYR A 216 7.63 6.45 17.72
C TYR A 216 9.13 6.51 17.99
N ILE A 217 9.53 6.98 19.19
CA ILE A 217 10.94 7.26 19.52
C ILE A 217 11.57 6.19 20.41
N GLY A 218 10.81 5.39 21.13
CA GLY A 218 11.37 4.37 22.01
C GLY A 218 10.39 3.73 22.97
N ASP A 219 10.89 2.77 23.80
CA ASP A 219 10.07 1.84 24.56
C ASP A 219 9.68 2.34 25.98
N VAL A 220 10.06 3.54 26.39
CA VAL A 220 9.88 4.02 27.77
C VAL A 220 9.13 5.34 27.81
N PRO A 221 7.89 5.38 28.36
CA PRO A 221 7.17 6.63 28.60
C PRO A 221 7.97 7.57 29.53
N PRO A 222 7.93 8.92 29.32
CA PRO A 222 7.07 9.65 28.39
C PRO A 222 7.66 9.84 26.97
N ASP A 223 8.85 9.31 26.70
CA ASP A 223 9.58 9.52 25.46
C ASP A 223 9.24 8.49 24.37
N GLN A 224 8.14 7.75 24.53
CA GLN A 224 7.72 6.71 23.60
C GLN A 224 7.14 7.30 22.30
N TRP A 225 6.32 8.34 22.42
CA TRP A 225 5.69 9.03 21.31
C TRP A 225 6.01 10.52 21.33
N TRP A 226 6.41 11.02 20.18
CA TRP A 226 6.50 12.45 19.93
C TRP A 226 5.42 12.87 18.93
N TRP A 227 4.83 14.05 19.18
CA TRP A 227 3.99 14.75 18.22
C TRP A 227 4.74 15.97 17.69
N ILE A 228 4.83 16.09 16.36
CA ILE A 228 5.61 17.13 15.67
C ILE A 228 4.69 18.20 15.08
N GLY A 229 3.40 17.93 14.89
CA GLY A 229 2.39 18.79 14.25
C GLY A 229 1.93 20.00 15.08
N GLY A 230 2.78 20.58 15.95
CA GLY A 230 2.49 21.79 16.71
C GLY A 230 1.92 21.56 18.10
N ALA A 231 2.09 22.55 19.01
CA ALA A 231 1.76 22.46 20.44
C ALA A 231 0.31 22.75 20.79
N ASN A 232 -0.51 23.27 19.87
CA ASN A 232 -1.91 23.57 20.19
C ASN A 232 -2.70 22.25 20.41
N PRO A 233 -3.26 22.02 21.62
CA PRO A 233 -3.98 20.77 21.90
C PRO A 233 -5.26 20.57 21.06
N ALA A 234 -5.71 21.60 20.35
CA ALA A 234 -6.85 21.50 19.45
C ALA A 234 -6.49 21.05 18.03
N ASP A 235 -5.20 21.00 17.70
CA ASP A 235 -4.73 20.50 16.43
C ASP A 235 -4.82 18.98 16.45
N VAL A 236 -5.71 18.44 15.64
CA VAL A 236 -6.01 17.00 15.61
C VAL A 236 -5.20 16.27 14.54
N GLU A 237 -4.58 17.00 13.65
CA GLU A 237 -3.83 16.56 12.48
C GLU A 237 -2.60 17.45 12.27
N ASP A 238 -1.57 16.94 11.63
CA ASP A 238 -0.37 17.70 11.29
C ASP A 238 -0.55 18.37 9.92
N PRO A 239 -0.49 19.71 9.83
CA PRO A 239 -0.62 20.41 8.55
C PRO A 239 0.57 20.20 7.59
N ASN A 240 1.58 19.39 7.93
CA ASN A 240 2.68 19.04 7.04
C ASN A 240 2.35 17.89 6.09
N PHE A 241 1.27 17.16 6.31
CA PHE A 241 0.77 16.19 5.33
C PHE A 241 0.08 16.93 4.18
N GLY A 242 0.28 16.51 2.96
CA GLY A 242 -0.29 17.11 1.73
C GLY A 242 0.26 18.48 1.34
N TYR A 243 0.94 19.17 2.25
CA TYR A 243 1.24 20.60 2.17
C TYR A 243 2.41 20.95 1.24
N TYR A 244 2.15 21.86 0.29
CA TYR A 244 3.15 22.43 -0.60
C TYR A 244 3.88 23.60 0.08
N ASP A 245 4.95 23.30 0.80
CA ASP A 245 5.75 24.27 1.54
C ASP A 245 6.88 24.92 0.68
N SER A 246 7.70 25.75 1.31
CA SER A 246 8.84 26.38 0.63
C SER A 246 9.93 25.42 0.19
N GLU A 247 10.07 24.29 0.85
CA GLU A 247 11.01 23.25 0.47
C GLU A 247 10.52 22.51 -0.76
N THR A 248 9.25 22.14 -0.78
CA THR A 248 8.55 21.56 -1.94
C THR A 248 8.66 22.46 -3.17
N GLN A 249 8.54 23.78 -2.98
CA GLN A 249 8.73 24.76 -4.04
C GLN A 249 10.17 24.76 -4.58
N LEU A 250 11.18 24.60 -3.72
CA LEU A 250 12.58 24.53 -4.13
C LEU A 250 12.90 23.28 -4.94
N TRP A 251 12.32 22.15 -4.58
CA TRP A 251 12.44 20.91 -5.36
C TRP A 251 11.85 21.08 -6.76
N ASP A 252 10.67 21.70 -6.86
CA ASP A 252 10.07 22.05 -8.15
C ASP A 252 10.94 23.03 -8.94
N GLN A 253 11.58 24.00 -8.28
CA GLN A 253 12.47 24.99 -8.95
C GLN A 253 13.73 24.33 -9.52
N ILE A 254 14.37 23.41 -8.76
CA ILE A 254 15.54 22.66 -9.22
C ILE A 254 15.18 21.84 -10.46
N ALA A 255 14.08 21.09 -10.40
CA ALA A 255 13.61 20.28 -11.53
C ALA A 255 13.23 21.16 -12.75
N PHE A 256 12.62 22.33 -12.52
CA PHE A 256 12.27 23.27 -13.59
C PHE A 256 13.49 23.86 -14.31
N ASP A 257 14.53 24.21 -13.55
CA ASP A 257 15.77 24.75 -14.09
C ASP A 257 16.71 23.68 -14.70
N ALA A 258 16.44 22.37 -14.42
CA ALA A 258 17.20 21.24 -14.92
C ALA A 258 16.27 20.19 -15.60
N PRO A 259 15.75 20.44 -16.81
CA PRO A 259 14.69 19.64 -17.42
C PRO A 259 15.06 18.20 -17.78
N TYR A 260 16.33 17.80 -17.62
CA TYR A 260 16.81 16.42 -17.77
C TYR A 260 17.07 15.71 -16.44
N TYR A 261 16.93 16.40 -15.31
CA TYR A 261 17.17 15.86 -13.99
C TYR A 261 15.88 15.43 -13.34
N LEU A 262 15.67 14.12 -13.23
CA LEU A 262 14.51 13.52 -12.54
C LEU A 262 14.88 13.22 -11.08
N ILE A 263 14.13 13.80 -10.18
CA ILE A 263 14.23 13.54 -8.73
C ILE A 263 13.21 12.46 -8.38
N VAL A 264 13.65 11.33 -7.80
CA VAL A 264 12.79 10.24 -7.35
C VAL A 264 12.74 10.22 -5.82
N LYS A 265 11.55 10.25 -5.27
CA LYS A 265 11.33 10.47 -3.83
C LYS A 265 10.39 9.45 -3.23
N ALA A 266 10.74 8.94 -2.03
CA ALA A 266 9.87 8.13 -1.21
C ALA A 266 8.61 8.89 -0.77
N ALA A 267 7.44 8.21 -0.76
CA ALA A 267 6.14 8.81 -0.41
C ALA A 267 5.94 9.08 1.09
N GLY A 268 6.70 8.39 1.96
CA GLY A 268 6.55 8.44 3.42
C GLY A 268 5.98 7.14 4.00
N ASN A 269 6.11 6.95 5.32
CA ASN A 269 5.76 5.69 5.99
C ASN A 269 4.83 5.88 7.21
N ASP A 270 4.20 7.03 7.31
CA ASP A 270 3.52 7.51 8.52
C ASP A 270 2.10 6.92 8.70
N ARG A 271 1.57 6.22 7.68
CA ARG A 271 0.17 5.77 7.66
C ARG A 271 -0.22 4.79 8.77
N THR A 272 0.73 4.15 9.43
CA THR A 272 0.48 3.26 10.58
C THR A 272 0.73 3.89 11.94
N ASP A 273 1.10 5.16 11.99
CA ASP A 273 1.43 5.82 13.24
C ASP A 273 0.17 6.30 13.97
N ILE A 274 -0.22 5.51 14.98
CA ILE A 274 -1.49 5.67 15.70
C ILE A 274 -1.38 6.54 16.96
N GLY A 275 -0.16 6.93 17.36
CA GLY A 275 0.09 7.65 18.59
C GLY A 275 -0.14 6.84 19.87
N PRO A 276 -0.04 7.47 21.06
CA PRO A 276 -0.19 6.81 22.34
C PRO A 276 -1.65 6.43 22.61
N VAL A 277 -1.85 5.35 23.39
CA VAL A 277 -3.19 5.00 23.85
C VAL A 277 -3.76 6.08 24.78
N PRO A 278 -5.11 6.27 24.80
CA PRO A 278 -5.74 7.29 25.65
C PRO A 278 -5.32 7.20 27.13
N GLY A 279 -4.77 8.28 27.68
CA GLY A 279 -4.30 8.39 29.06
C GLY A 279 -2.79 8.27 29.24
N GLU A 280 -2.04 7.89 28.21
CA GLU A 280 -0.57 7.90 28.24
C GLU A 280 0.02 9.29 28.02
N LEU A 281 1.27 9.46 28.42
CA LEU A 281 2.02 10.68 28.19
C LEU A 281 2.72 10.63 26.84
N TYR A 282 2.81 11.75 26.17
CA TYR A 282 3.58 11.95 24.96
C TYR A 282 4.27 13.31 24.98
N THR A 283 5.30 13.47 24.19
CA THR A 283 6.05 14.72 24.06
C THR A 283 5.58 15.46 22.81
N VAL A 284 5.36 16.77 22.94
CA VAL A 284 5.15 17.68 21.80
C VAL A 284 6.41 18.50 21.64
N ILE A 285 6.87 18.64 20.40
CA ILE A 285 7.99 19.50 20.06
C ILE A 285 7.49 20.61 19.16
N ASP A 286 7.68 21.85 19.57
CA ASP A 286 7.37 23.03 18.77
C ASP A 286 8.50 24.08 18.80
N GLN A 287 8.26 25.24 18.21
CA GLN A 287 9.23 26.33 18.16
C GLN A 287 9.64 26.87 19.55
N ASP A 288 8.84 26.65 20.60
CA ASP A 288 9.10 27.09 21.98
C ASP A 288 9.78 26.02 22.85
N GLY A 289 9.93 24.78 22.35
CA GLY A 289 10.63 23.69 23.01
C GLY A 289 9.83 22.39 23.14
N MET A 290 10.20 21.56 24.13
CA MET A 290 9.53 20.27 24.39
C MET A 290 8.51 20.43 25.51
N PHE A 291 7.31 19.94 25.27
CA PHE A 291 6.20 19.96 26.22
C PHE A 291 5.63 18.55 26.43
N LEU A 292 5.30 18.22 27.69
CA LEU A 292 4.64 16.96 28.05
C LEU A 292 3.14 17.13 28.08
N PHE A 293 2.44 16.30 27.32
CA PHE A 293 0.99 16.23 27.29
C PHE A 293 0.49 14.87 27.71
N THR A 294 -0.75 14.81 28.17
CA THR A 294 -1.45 13.54 28.40
C THR A 294 -2.45 13.34 27.27
N SER A 295 -2.50 12.17 26.69
CA SER A 295 -3.44 11.80 25.59
C SER A 295 -4.89 11.73 26.09
N THR A 296 -5.37 12.78 26.78
CA THR A 296 -6.77 12.94 27.19
C THR A 296 -7.60 13.70 26.16
N LEU A 297 -6.95 14.42 25.23
CA LEU A 297 -7.56 15.01 24.05
C LEU A 297 -7.05 14.17 22.86
N PRO A 298 -7.90 13.45 22.14
CA PRO A 298 -7.46 12.64 21.03
C PRO A 298 -6.96 13.54 19.90
N ARG A 299 -5.65 13.49 19.63
CA ARG A 299 -5.15 13.74 18.30
C ARG A 299 -5.48 12.53 17.48
N ASN A 300 -5.77 12.71 16.20
CA ASN A 300 -5.99 11.58 15.29
C ASN A 300 -4.70 10.77 15.15
N ALA A 301 -4.84 9.50 14.81
CA ALA A 301 -3.74 8.78 14.18
C ALA A 301 -3.36 9.52 12.90
N ASP A 302 -2.12 9.42 12.48
CA ASP A 302 -1.68 10.01 11.22
C ASP A 302 -2.53 9.44 10.07
N CYS A 303 -2.84 10.29 9.10
CA CYS A 303 -3.66 9.88 7.95
C CYS A 303 -5.07 9.38 8.30
N ALA A 304 -5.64 9.82 9.41
CA ALA A 304 -7.03 9.51 9.76
C ALA A 304 -8.02 10.46 9.05
N PRO A 305 -9.27 9.97 8.77
CA PRO A 305 -9.81 8.71 9.26
C PRO A 305 -9.65 7.52 8.31
N ALA A 306 -9.19 7.69 7.08
CA ALA A 306 -9.26 6.64 6.06
C ALA A 306 -7.90 6.27 5.44
N GLY A 307 -6.79 6.80 5.95
CA GLY A 307 -5.44 6.52 5.47
C GLY A 307 -5.01 7.38 4.28
N TYR A 308 -5.78 8.39 3.90
CA TYR A 308 -5.49 9.36 2.86
C TYR A 308 -4.83 10.61 3.43
N ASP A 309 -4.27 11.47 2.55
CA ASP A 309 -3.58 12.70 2.90
C ASP A 309 -2.42 12.46 3.87
N CYS A 310 -1.46 11.64 3.42
CA CYS A 310 -0.47 11.02 4.28
C CYS A 310 0.96 11.18 3.76
N MET A 311 1.17 12.10 2.86
CA MET A 311 2.50 12.33 2.31
C MET A 311 3.09 13.62 2.85
N PRO A 312 4.30 13.55 3.47
CA PRO A 312 4.93 14.74 4.01
C PRO A 312 5.46 15.66 2.89
N SER A 313 5.67 16.93 3.22
CA SER A 313 6.27 17.95 2.37
C SER A 313 7.52 17.44 1.62
N ALA A 314 7.83 18.02 0.48
CA ALA A 314 8.75 17.60 -0.57
C ALA A 314 8.26 16.38 -1.37
N SER A 315 7.65 15.35 -0.75
CA SER A 315 7.06 14.22 -1.50
C SER A 315 5.86 14.65 -2.36
N VAL A 316 5.28 15.81 -2.09
CA VAL A 316 4.14 16.39 -2.84
C VAL A 316 4.54 17.36 -3.95
N ALA A 317 5.84 17.50 -4.27
CA ALA A 317 6.31 18.32 -5.37
C ALA A 317 5.77 17.83 -6.74
N LYS A 318 5.47 18.74 -7.67
CA LYS A 318 4.82 18.44 -8.95
C LYS A 318 5.77 17.74 -9.94
N ASN A 319 7.00 18.24 -10.01
CA ASN A 319 7.94 17.89 -11.07
C ASN A 319 8.78 16.64 -10.77
N ILE A 320 8.70 16.11 -9.57
CA ILE A 320 9.40 14.90 -9.14
C ILE A 320 8.56 13.65 -9.41
N LEU A 321 9.18 12.47 -9.29
CA LEU A 321 8.49 11.18 -9.24
C LEU A 321 8.42 10.69 -7.80
N THR A 322 7.24 10.68 -7.23
CA THR A 322 7.00 10.19 -5.86
C THR A 322 6.58 8.73 -5.91
N VAL A 323 7.22 7.90 -5.08
CA VAL A 323 7.09 6.44 -5.13
C VAL A 323 6.49 5.90 -3.83
N GLY A 324 5.33 5.26 -3.94
CA GLY A 324 4.70 4.48 -2.87
C GLY A 324 5.26 3.05 -2.82
N ALA A 325 4.96 2.32 -1.74
CA ALA A 325 5.46 0.97 -1.51
C ALA A 325 4.36 -0.08 -1.59
N VAL A 326 4.63 -1.18 -2.30
CA VAL A 326 3.78 -2.37 -2.34
C VAL A 326 4.52 -3.59 -1.80
N ASP A 327 3.75 -4.65 -1.47
CA ASP A 327 4.28 -5.96 -1.12
C ASP A 327 4.99 -6.59 -2.34
N ASP A 328 5.90 -7.52 -2.04
CA ASP A 328 6.58 -8.31 -3.06
C ASP A 328 5.59 -9.11 -3.91
N LEU A 329 5.70 -9.00 -5.22
CA LEU A 329 4.88 -9.72 -6.18
C LEU A 329 5.70 -10.83 -6.82
N VAL A 330 5.77 -11.97 -6.16
CA VAL A 330 6.56 -13.12 -6.59
C VAL A 330 6.19 -13.56 -8.01
N GLY A 331 7.19 -13.53 -8.90
CA GLY A 331 7.02 -13.83 -10.33
C GLY A 331 6.51 -12.65 -11.17
N GLY A 332 6.47 -11.46 -10.58
CA GLY A 332 6.14 -10.21 -11.25
C GLY A 332 4.66 -10.02 -11.58
N TYR A 333 4.34 -8.82 -12.04
CA TYR A 333 2.98 -8.49 -12.52
C TYR A 333 2.71 -9.09 -13.89
N THR A 334 1.55 -9.69 -14.02
CA THR A 334 1.02 -10.11 -15.32
C THR A 334 -0.43 -9.63 -15.47
N ILE A 335 -0.90 -9.39 -16.69
CA ILE A 335 -2.31 -9.05 -16.95
C ILE A 335 -3.30 -10.10 -16.41
N PHE A 336 -2.82 -11.25 -15.97
CA PHE A 336 -3.60 -12.40 -15.47
C PHE A 336 -3.55 -12.53 -13.94
N THR A 337 -2.54 -11.99 -13.26
CA THR A 337 -2.60 -11.77 -11.81
C THR A 337 -3.58 -10.64 -11.51
N GLY A 338 -3.61 -9.65 -12.42
CA GLY A 338 -4.53 -8.52 -12.38
C GLY A 338 -4.23 -7.49 -11.29
N PRO A 339 -4.95 -6.36 -11.31
CA PRO A 339 -4.70 -5.24 -10.40
C PRO A 339 -4.76 -5.60 -8.92
N SER A 340 -5.64 -6.53 -8.54
CA SER A 340 -5.82 -6.97 -7.15
C SER A 340 -4.66 -7.79 -6.58
N SER A 341 -3.69 -8.22 -7.41
CA SER A 341 -2.48 -8.89 -6.92
C SER A 341 -1.47 -7.91 -6.33
N VAL A 342 -1.52 -6.65 -6.73
CA VAL A 342 -0.69 -5.58 -6.17
C VAL A 342 -1.27 -5.16 -4.83
N GLN A 343 -0.55 -5.43 -3.75
CA GLN A 343 -0.98 -5.12 -2.40
C GLN A 343 -0.16 -3.94 -1.85
N MET A 344 -0.85 -2.91 -1.41
CA MET A 344 -0.20 -1.75 -0.81
C MET A 344 0.43 -2.10 0.54
N ALA A 345 1.69 -1.75 0.76
CA ALA A 345 2.33 -1.85 2.07
C ALA A 345 1.59 -0.98 3.10
N VAL A 346 1.33 -1.56 4.28
CA VAL A 346 0.45 -0.93 5.29
C VAL A 346 0.88 0.46 5.74
N PHE A 347 2.17 0.77 5.66
CA PHE A 347 2.78 2.04 6.09
C PHE A 347 2.86 3.10 4.98
N SER A 348 2.75 2.72 3.69
CA SER A 348 2.99 3.62 2.56
C SER A 348 2.06 4.84 2.59
N GLY A 349 2.61 6.03 2.44
CA GLY A 349 1.84 7.26 2.36
C GLY A 349 0.96 7.33 1.10
N TRP A 350 -0.26 7.82 1.25
CA TRP A 350 -1.26 8.03 0.20
C TRP A 350 -1.60 9.51 0.03
N GLY A 351 -1.98 9.91 -1.18
CA GLY A 351 -2.58 11.21 -1.44
C GLY A 351 -4.04 11.32 -0.97
N PRO A 352 -4.74 12.36 -1.39
CA PRO A 352 -4.30 13.45 -2.27
C PRO A 352 -3.23 14.34 -1.64
N THR A 353 -2.64 15.26 -2.44
CA THR A 353 -2.04 16.47 -1.86
C THR A 353 -3.16 17.46 -1.49
N ASP A 354 -2.88 18.48 -0.67
CA ASP A 354 -3.87 19.47 -0.24
C ASP A 354 -4.59 20.15 -1.41
N ASP A 355 -3.87 20.43 -2.49
CA ASP A 355 -4.45 21.00 -3.71
C ASP A 355 -5.13 19.95 -4.61
N GLY A 356 -5.13 18.68 -4.18
CA GLY A 356 -5.87 17.57 -4.78
C GLY A 356 -5.17 16.89 -5.94
N ARG A 357 -3.84 17.04 -6.12
CA ARG A 357 -3.06 16.33 -7.14
C ARG A 357 -2.91 14.85 -6.80
N ILE A 358 -2.68 14.05 -7.86
CA ILE A 358 -2.46 12.62 -7.77
C ILE A 358 -1.03 12.36 -7.27
N LYS A 359 -0.93 11.75 -6.12
CA LYS A 359 0.28 11.24 -5.51
C LYS A 359 -0.06 9.96 -4.69
N PRO A 360 0.89 8.99 -4.56
CA PRO A 360 2.19 8.93 -5.24
C PRO A 360 2.03 8.95 -6.77
N ASP A 361 3.12 9.12 -7.53
CA ASP A 361 3.05 9.02 -9.00
C ASP A 361 2.95 7.55 -9.43
N VAL A 362 3.80 6.68 -8.87
CA VAL A 362 3.79 5.22 -9.11
C VAL A 362 4.15 4.49 -7.82
N VAL A 363 3.99 3.16 -7.83
CA VAL A 363 4.45 2.31 -6.75
C VAL A 363 5.52 1.32 -7.24
N GLY A 364 6.37 0.89 -6.33
CA GLY A 364 7.35 -0.18 -6.51
C GLY A 364 7.40 -1.08 -5.27
N ASN A 365 8.17 -2.16 -5.31
CA ASN A 365 8.31 -3.03 -4.14
C ASN A 365 9.03 -2.30 -2.99
N GLY A 366 8.43 -2.26 -1.83
CA GLY A 366 8.99 -1.70 -0.59
C GLY A 366 8.99 -2.68 0.58
N MET A 367 8.78 -3.99 0.35
CA MET A 367 8.66 -5.01 1.39
C MET A 367 9.71 -6.10 1.25
N PHE A 368 10.43 -6.39 2.34
CA PHE A 368 11.39 -7.47 2.45
C PHE A 368 12.57 -7.47 1.46
N LEU A 369 13.22 -6.27 1.12
CA LEU A 369 14.45 -6.18 0.31
C LEU A 369 15.71 -6.62 1.05
N PHE A 370 16.44 -7.56 0.45
CA PHE A 370 17.74 -8.00 0.92
C PHE A 370 18.85 -7.23 0.20
N SER A 371 19.60 -6.40 0.92
CA SER A 371 20.59 -5.51 0.32
C SER A 371 21.82 -5.31 1.21
N ALA A 372 22.79 -4.54 0.75
CA ALA A 372 24.04 -4.26 1.43
C ALA A 372 23.83 -3.61 2.81
N TRP A 373 24.69 -3.98 3.79
CA TRP A 373 24.67 -3.45 5.16
C TRP A 373 26.08 -3.30 5.71
N PRO A 374 26.39 -2.28 6.54
CA PRO A 374 27.76 -2.04 6.99
C PRO A 374 28.31 -3.06 8.01
N ASP A 375 27.44 -3.83 8.68
CA ASP A 375 27.82 -4.79 9.71
C ASP A 375 27.89 -6.22 9.16
N ASN A 376 28.76 -7.08 9.74
CA ASN A 376 28.79 -8.51 9.43
C ASN A 376 27.48 -9.17 9.89
N PRO A 377 26.68 -9.79 8.97
CA PRO A 377 27.08 -10.44 7.70
C PRO A 377 27.13 -9.57 6.44
N TYR A 378 27.16 -8.26 6.50
CA TYR A 378 27.20 -7.31 5.38
C TYR A 378 25.90 -7.17 4.55
N TYR A 379 24.85 -7.84 4.93
CA TYR A 379 23.56 -7.77 4.28
C TYR A 379 22.45 -7.77 5.34
N ALA A 380 21.40 -7.07 5.06
CA ALA A 380 20.21 -7.01 5.90
C ALA A 380 18.93 -7.03 5.06
N LEU A 381 17.90 -7.42 5.73
CA LEU A 381 16.54 -7.30 5.26
C LEU A 381 15.89 -6.05 5.90
N ALA A 382 15.16 -5.11 5.21
CA ALA A 382 14.45 -3.93 5.76
C ALA A 382 13.07 -3.57 5.09
N ALA A 383 12.08 -2.69 5.43
CA ALA A 383 10.81 -2.30 4.76
C ALA A 383 10.55 -0.78 4.77
N GLY A 384 10.04 -0.22 3.68
CA GLY A 384 9.73 1.20 3.58
C GLY A 384 9.58 1.70 2.15
N THR A 385 8.92 2.83 1.97
CA THR A 385 8.92 3.57 0.70
C THR A 385 10.34 3.99 0.30
N SER A 386 11.27 4.03 1.27
CA SER A 386 12.70 4.24 1.06
C SER A 386 13.39 3.16 0.24
N MET A 387 12.74 2.00 0.03
CA MET A 387 13.26 0.91 -0.85
C MET A 387 12.52 0.80 -2.13
N SER A 388 11.28 1.15 -2.10
CA SER A 388 10.52 1.35 -3.32
C SER A 388 11.15 2.45 -4.19
N ALA A 389 11.56 3.56 -3.60
CA ALA A 389 12.22 4.65 -4.33
C ALA A 389 13.49 4.19 -5.08
N PRO A 390 14.51 3.54 -4.46
CA PRO A 390 15.70 3.07 -5.19
C PRO A 390 15.40 1.92 -6.16
N ASN A 391 14.40 1.07 -5.87
CA ASN A 391 13.91 0.08 -6.82
C ASN A 391 13.44 0.75 -8.12
N VAL A 392 12.60 1.77 -8.02
CA VAL A 392 12.13 2.55 -9.17
C VAL A 392 13.26 3.37 -9.78
N THR A 393 14.09 4.05 -8.99
CA THR A 393 15.19 4.89 -9.49
C THR A 393 16.19 4.12 -10.34
N GLY A 394 16.66 2.97 -9.85
CA GLY A 394 17.61 2.12 -10.57
C GLY A 394 16.99 1.54 -11.85
N SER A 395 15.72 1.18 -11.83
CA SER A 395 14.96 0.73 -13.00
C SER A 395 14.84 1.82 -14.07
N LEU A 396 14.55 3.05 -13.67
CA LEU A 396 14.50 4.21 -14.56
C LEU A 396 15.88 4.58 -15.14
N LEU A 397 16.95 4.34 -14.40
CA LEU A 397 18.31 4.53 -14.92
C LEU A 397 18.61 3.57 -16.08
N LEU A 398 18.16 2.31 -16.00
CA LEU A 398 18.25 1.35 -17.11
C LEU A 398 17.44 1.78 -18.35
N LEU A 399 16.32 2.49 -18.15
CA LEU A 399 15.58 3.05 -19.28
C LEU A 399 16.30 4.21 -19.95
N GLN A 400 17.07 5.02 -19.21
CA GLN A 400 17.96 6.03 -19.78
C GLN A 400 19.13 5.39 -20.54
N GLU A 401 19.73 4.31 -20.00
CA GLU A 401 20.73 3.51 -20.69
C GLU A 401 20.19 3.00 -22.02
N HIS A 402 19.00 2.37 -22.01
CA HIS A 402 18.37 1.84 -23.21
C HIS A 402 18.06 2.92 -24.26
N TYR A 403 17.59 4.09 -23.80
CA TYR A 403 17.33 5.20 -24.69
C TYR A 403 18.62 5.72 -25.36
N GLU A 404 19.72 5.83 -24.60
CA GLU A 404 21.03 6.21 -25.10
C GLU A 404 21.58 5.17 -26.09
N ASP A 405 21.45 3.88 -25.81
CA ASP A 405 21.87 2.79 -26.69
C ASP A 405 21.21 2.86 -28.07
N ILE A 406 19.93 3.21 -28.13
CA ILE A 406 19.18 3.34 -29.37
C ILE A 406 19.46 4.66 -30.09
N ASN A 407 19.53 5.77 -29.36
CA ASN A 407 19.59 7.11 -29.94
C ASN A 407 21.03 7.64 -30.05
N GLY A 408 22.00 6.92 -29.49
CA GLY A 408 23.44 7.24 -29.52
C GLY A 408 23.91 7.98 -28.27
N PRO A 409 25.25 7.93 -27.99
CA PRO A 409 25.83 8.42 -26.76
C PRO A 409 25.47 9.89 -26.44
N GLY A 410 25.09 10.11 -25.18
CA GLY A 410 24.72 11.39 -24.63
C GLY A 410 23.32 11.90 -24.97
N ASN A 411 22.52 11.12 -25.70
CA ASN A 411 21.12 11.43 -25.97
C ASN A 411 20.26 10.79 -24.89
N PHE A 412 19.77 11.59 -23.96
CA PHE A 412 18.93 11.16 -22.85
C PHE A 412 17.52 11.75 -22.93
N MET A 413 16.56 11.08 -22.32
CA MET A 413 15.21 11.60 -22.16
C MET A 413 15.16 12.75 -21.16
N ARG A 414 14.27 13.73 -21.41
CA ARG A 414 13.92 14.72 -20.38
C ARG A 414 13.34 14.04 -19.14
N ALA A 415 13.43 14.68 -17.99
CA ALA A 415 12.80 14.22 -16.74
C ALA A 415 11.29 13.97 -16.91
N ALA A 416 10.59 14.90 -17.58
CA ALA A 416 9.17 14.75 -17.91
C ALA A 416 8.89 13.56 -18.84
N THR A 417 9.81 13.22 -19.77
CA THR A 417 9.69 12.06 -20.67
C THR A 417 9.83 10.75 -19.89
N LEU A 418 10.83 10.68 -19.01
CA LEU A 418 11.07 9.50 -18.18
C LEU A 418 9.92 9.28 -17.18
N LYS A 419 9.42 10.36 -16.55
CA LYS A 419 8.21 10.31 -15.70
C LYS A 419 6.97 9.90 -16.50
N ALA A 420 6.78 10.45 -17.72
CA ALA A 420 5.69 10.08 -18.60
C ALA A 420 5.74 8.59 -18.98
N LEU A 421 6.94 8.06 -19.22
CA LEU A 421 7.16 6.66 -19.60
C LEU A 421 6.80 5.73 -18.44
N ALA A 422 7.26 6.04 -17.21
CA ALA A 422 6.90 5.29 -16.00
C ALA A 422 5.38 5.23 -15.80
N ILE A 423 4.70 6.37 -15.92
CA ILE A 423 3.22 6.48 -15.76
C ILE A 423 2.48 5.79 -16.91
N HIS A 424 2.95 5.98 -18.16
CA HIS A 424 2.30 5.45 -19.36
C HIS A 424 2.25 3.93 -19.40
N THR A 425 3.26 3.30 -18.80
CA THR A 425 3.45 1.84 -18.86
C THR A 425 3.24 1.16 -17.51
N ALA A 426 2.86 1.91 -16.49
CA ALA A 426 2.53 1.35 -15.19
C ALA A 426 1.43 0.29 -15.32
N ASP A 427 1.61 -0.81 -14.61
CA ASP A 427 0.59 -1.84 -14.49
C ASP A 427 -0.51 -1.36 -13.56
N GLU A 428 -1.75 -1.62 -13.96
CA GLU A 428 -2.92 -1.25 -13.17
C GLU A 428 -2.87 -1.89 -11.78
N ALA A 429 -3.20 -1.11 -10.77
CA ALA A 429 -3.26 -1.56 -9.38
C ALA A 429 -4.54 -1.03 -8.71
N GLY A 430 -4.97 -1.72 -7.65
CA GLY A 430 -6.20 -1.31 -6.96
C GLY A 430 -7.47 -1.94 -7.50
N GLY A 431 -8.61 -1.33 -7.18
CA GLY A 431 -9.95 -1.91 -7.39
C GLY A 431 -10.74 -1.36 -8.56
N ALA A 432 -10.23 -0.39 -9.30
CA ALA A 432 -10.91 0.29 -10.40
C ALA A 432 -9.91 0.72 -11.47
N ASP A 433 -10.37 0.91 -12.70
CA ASP A 433 -9.53 1.38 -13.80
C ASP A 433 -9.08 2.84 -13.60
N GLY A 434 -7.85 3.13 -14.02
CA GLY A 434 -7.23 4.45 -13.98
C GLY A 434 -6.57 4.77 -12.64
N PRO A 435 -6.00 5.99 -12.49
CA PRO A 435 -5.25 6.32 -11.29
C PRO A 435 -6.11 6.38 -10.04
N ASP A 436 -5.48 6.19 -8.88
CA ASP A 436 -6.08 6.45 -7.58
C ASP A 436 -5.07 7.14 -6.63
N TYR A 437 -5.50 7.52 -5.42
CA TYR A 437 -4.62 8.15 -4.44
C TYR A 437 -3.82 7.15 -3.59
N GLU A 438 -4.02 5.84 -3.77
CA GLU A 438 -3.31 4.78 -3.07
C GLU A 438 -2.09 4.34 -3.87
N PHE A 439 -2.29 3.96 -5.13
CA PHE A 439 -1.27 3.42 -6.04
C PHE A 439 -0.76 4.44 -7.07
N GLY A 440 -1.31 5.66 -7.08
CA GLY A 440 -1.03 6.64 -8.11
C GLY A 440 -1.48 6.16 -9.49
N TRP A 441 -0.55 6.10 -10.45
CA TRP A 441 -0.81 5.59 -11.80
C TRP A 441 -0.56 4.08 -11.94
N GLY A 442 -0.19 3.40 -10.84
CA GLY A 442 0.01 1.96 -10.78
C GLY A 442 1.45 1.53 -10.49
N LEU A 443 1.71 0.23 -10.65
CA LEU A 443 3.00 -0.41 -10.41
C LEU A 443 3.94 -0.18 -11.59
N LEU A 444 5.17 0.27 -11.34
CA LEU A 444 6.18 0.44 -12.40
C LEU A 444 6.39 -0.87 -13.17
N ASN A 445 6.44 -0.77 -14.50
CA ASN A 445 6.77 -1.90 -15.39
C ASN A 445 7.94 -1.52 -16.30
N THR A 446 9.14 -1.88 -15.90
CA THR A 446 10.39 -1.55 -16.59
C THR A 446 10.46 -2.19 -17.98
N LYS A 447 10.02 -3.44 -18.11
CA LYS A 447 9.96 -4.13 -19.40
C LYS A 447 9.03 -3.43 -20.40
N SER A 448 7.81 -3.09 -19.99
CA SER A 448 6.87 -2.36 -20.85
C SER A 448 7.39 -0.99 -21.26
N ALA A 449 8.07 -0.30 -20.33
CA ALA A 449 8.70 0.98 -20.58
C ALA A 449 9.86 0.85 -21.61
N ALA A 450 10.71 -0.16 -21.44
CA ALA A 450 11.79 -0.44 -22.41
C ALA A 450 11.23 -0.81 -23.80
N GLN A 451 10.07 -1.51 -23.86
CA GLN A 451 9.42 -1.83 -25.13
C GLN A 451 8.93 -0.56 -25.86
N VAL A 452 8.39 0.43 -25.13
CA VAL A 452 7.99 1.73 -25.72
C VAL A 452 9.19 2.45 -26.33
N ILE A 453 10.35 2.39 -25.70
CA ILE A 453 11.60 2.96 -26.25
C ILE A 453 12.03 2.21 -27.50
N THR A 454 12.03 0.87 -27.46
CA THR A 454 12.42 0.00 -28.58
C THR A 454 11.55 0.22 -29.81
N ASP A 455 10.24 0.33 -29.66
CA ASP A 455 9.27 0.45 -30.74
C ASP A 455 8.88 1.92 -31.03
N ASN A 456 9.68 2.88 -30.61
CA ASN A 456 9.44 4.29 -30.87
C ASN A 456 9.43 4.59 -32.39
N GLY A 457 8.32 5.17 -32.87
CA GLY A 457 8.05 5.38 -34.29
C GLY A 457 7.27 4.22 -34.96
N GLY A 458 6.99 3.15 -34.22
CA GLY A 458 6.13 2.03 -34.60
C GLY A 458 4.75 2.07 -33.91
N ALA A 459 4.48 1.09 -33.03
CA ALA A 459 3.27 1.06 -32.19
C ALA A 459 3.26 2.14 -31.09
N HIS A 460 4.41 2.73 -30.83
CA HIS A 460 4.62 3.75 -29.82
C HIS A 460 5.25 5.02 -30.42
N GLN A 461 4.98 6.17 -29.81
CA GLN A 461 5.60 7.44 -30.16
C GLN A 461 6.01 8.18 -28.88
N ILE A 462 7.28 8.56 -28.78
CA ILE A 462 7.82 9.44 -27.73
C ILE A 462 8.05 10.81 -28.38
N ILE A 463 7.38 11.83 -27.89
CA ILE A 463 7.41 13.19 -28.45
C ILE A 463 7.81 14.17 -27.35
N GLU A 464 8.93 14.84 -27.53
CA GLU A 464 9.38 15.97 -26.70
C GLU A 464 9.04 17.26 -27.42
N GLY A 465 7.91 17.87 -27.06
CA GLY A 465 7.35 19.06 -27.70
C GLY A 465 7.63 20.36 -26.94
N SER A 466 7.16 21.47 -27.55
CA SER A 466 7.19 22.80 -26.93
C SER A 466 5.97 23.59 -27.38
N LEU A 467 4.94 23.65 -26.55
CA LEU A 467 3.68 24.32 -26.86
C LEU A 467 3.85 25.84 -26.75
N VAL A 468 3.52 26.52 -27.84
CA VAL A 468 3.55 28.00 -27.89
C VAL A 468 2.24 28.57 -27.33
N ASP A 469 2.34 29.66 -26.58
CA ASP A 469 1.17 30.33 -26.02
C ASP A 469 0.10 30.64 -27.08
N GLY A 470 -1.13 30.21 -26.82
CA GLY A 470 -2.30 30.35 -27.70
C GLY A 470 -2.33 29.41 -28.91
N THR A 471 -1.49 28.37 -28.97
CA THR A 471 -1.50 27.35 -30.03
C THR A 471 -2.02 26.00 -29.54
N VAL A 472 -2.26 25.09 -30.46
CA VAL A 472 -2.59 23.69 -30.22
C VAL A 472 -1.65 22.83 -31.06
N ASP A 473 -0.95 21.92 -30.44
CA ASP A 473 -0.16 20.89 -31.11
C ASP A 473 -1.02 19.67 -31.36
N THR A 474 -0.95 19.09 -32.57
CA THR A 474 -1.81 17.97 -32.96
C THR A 474 -0.99 16.85 -33.59
N VAL A 475 -1.18 15.63 -33.10
CA VAL A 475 -0.60 14.41 -33.66
C VAL A 475 -1.72 13.55 -34.22
N GLU A 476 -1.66 13.21 -35.50
CA GLU A 476 -2.62 12.30 -36.15
C GLU A 476 -2.16 10.87 -35.96
N ILE A 477 -3.06 10.01 -35.46
CA ILE A 477 -2.92 8.56 -35.36
C ILE A 477 -3.86 7.91 -36.38
N ILE A 478 -3.33 7.05 -37.24
CA ILE A 478 -4.12 6.27 -38.19
C ILE A 478 -4.25 4.85 -37.67
N VAL A 479 -5.43 4.50 -37.17
CA VAL A 479 -5.76 3.15 -36.74
C VAL A 479 -6.18 2.32 -37.95
N THR A 480 -5.43 1.27 -38.28
CA THR A 480 -5.64 0.42 -39.44
C THR A 480 -6.38 -0.89 -39.12
N GLU A 481 -6.39 -1.28 -37.86
CA GLU A 481 -7.06 -2.48 -37.33
C GLU A 481 -8.12 -2.08 -36.31
N ALA A 482 -9.21 -2.83 -36.19
CA ALA A 482 -10.23 -2.61 -35.17
C ALA A 482 -9.82 -3.29 -33.87
N ASP A 483 -10.50 -2.95 -32.78
CA ASP A 483 -10.25 -3.47 -31.42
C ASP A 483 -8.85 -3.17 -30.89
N VAL A 484 -8.38 -1.96 -31.09
CA VAL A 484 -7.12 -1.50 -30.45
C VAL A 484 -7.39 -0.59 -29.27
N ARG A 485 -6.43 -0.53 -28.36
CA ARG A 485 -6.36 0.45 -27.27
C ARG A 485 -5.45 1.59 -27.70
N ILE A 486 -5.90 2.83 -27.51
CA ILE A 486 -5.06 4.02 -27.61
C ILE A 486 -4.83 4.56 -26.21
N THR A 487 -3.57 4.72 -25.83
CA THR A 487 -3.17 5.43 -24.62
C THR A 487 -2.31 6.62 -24.99
N ALA A 488 -2.62 7.80 -24.46
CA ALA A 488 -1.79 8.97 -24.60
C ALA A 488 -1.52 9.55 -23.20
N THR A 489 -0.27 9.83 -22.88
CA THR A 489 0.17 10.38 -21.58
C THR A 489 1.00 11.64 -21.84
N LEU A 490 0.54 12.75 -21.28
CA LEU A 490 1.18 14.06 -21.31
C LEU A 490 1.77 14.39 -19.94
N VAL A 491 3.04 14.78 -19.90
CA VAL A 491 3.72 15.25 -18.69
C VAL A 491 4.54 16.49 -19.02
N TRP A 492 4.56 17.45 -18.14
CA TRP A 492 5.41 18.64 -18.29
C TRP A 492 6.03 19.04 -16.97
N THR A 493 7.26 19.55 -17.06
CA THR A 493 7.92 20.19 -15.92
C THR A 493 7.32 21.59 -15.79
N ASP A 494 6.43 21.77 -14.82
CA ASP A 494 5.72 23.02 -14.61
C ASP A 494 6.53 24.00 -13.74
N SER A 495 6.31 25.29 -13.89
CA SER A 495 6.87 26.30 -12.97
C SER A 495 6.50 26.01 -11.53
N PRO A 496 7.38 26.33 -10.53
CA PRO A 496 7.04 26.16 -9.12
C PRO A 496 5.75 26.88 -8.75
N GLY A 497 4.92 26.21 -7.91
CA GLY A 497 3.69 26.80 -7.36
C GLY A 497 3.98 27.96 -6.40
N THR A 498 2.94 28.66 -5.98
CA THR A 498 3.04 29.74 -4.97
C THR A 498 2.75 29.17 -3.59
N VAL A 499 3.74 29.17 -2.70
CA VAL A 499 3.56 28.76 -1.30
C VAL A 499 2.49 29.63 -0.61
N VAL A 500 1.52 28.98 -0.01
CA VAL A 500 0.46 29.63 0.82
C VAL A 500 0.82 29.54 2.30
N ALA A 501 0.09 30.26 3.16
CA ALA A 501 0.32 30.15 4.59
C ALA A 501 -0.03 28.74 5.10
N PRO A 502 0.75 28.16 6.02
CA PRO A 502 0.45 26.84 6.57
C PRO A 502 -0.88 26.86 7.33
N THR A 503 -1.83 26.11 6.83
CA THR A 503 -3.14 25.83 7.44
C THR A 503 -3.47 24.39 7.15
N LEU A 504 -4.37 23.80 7.88
CA LEU A 504 -4.85 22.46 7.58
C LEU A 504 -5.52 22.45 6.19
N ASP A 505 -5.08 21.57 5.31
CA ASP A 505 -5.61 21.28 3.96
C ASP A 505 -5.88 22.55 3.09
N PRO A 506 -4.86 23.39 2.80
CA PRO A 506 -5.09 24.53 1.90
C PRO A 506 -5.31 24.06 0.47
N THR A 507 -6.44 24.38 -0.12
CA THR A 507 -6.86 23.91 -1.46
C THR A 507 -6.39 24.80 -2.61
N ASP A 508 -5.45 25.71 -2.37
CA ASP A 508 -4.90 26.58 -3.40
C ASP A 508 -4.10 25.75 -4.43
N LEU A 509 -4.43 25.92 -5.71
CA LEU A 509 -3.80 25.14 -6.78
C LEU A 509 -2.33 25.51 -6.96
N MET A 510 -1.48 24.50 -7.06
CA MET A 510 -0.04 24.65 -7.29
C MET A 510 0.34 24.57 -8.77
N LEU A 511 -0.56 24.10 -9.64
CA LEU A 511 -0.35 24.12 -11.09
C LEU A 511 -0.30 25.55 -11.62
N VAL A 512 0.73 25.86 -12.42
CA VAL A 512 0.97 27.20 -12.98
C VAL A 512 0.55 27.26 -14.45
N ASN A 513 1.07 26.36 -15.28
CA ASN A 513 0.66 26.21 -16.68
C ASN A 513 -0.26 25.00 -16.79
N ASP A 514 -1.53 25.24 -17.07
CA ASP A 514 -2.56 24.20 -17.20
C ASP A 514 -2.64 23.75 -18.66
N LEU A 515 -1.92 22.66 -19.00
CA LEU A 515 -1.96 22.02 -20.31
C LEU A 515 -3.10 21.01 -20.36
N ASP A 516 -3.69 20.87 -21.54
CA ASP A 516 -4.81 19.97 -21.81
C ASP A 516 -4.43 18.90 -22.83
N LEU A 517 -4.66 17.63 -22.52
CA LEU A 517 -4.58 16.49 -23.44
C LEU A 517 -6.00 16.05 -23.85
N ARG A 518 -6.27 16.00 -25.14
CA ARG A 518 -7.53 15.46 -25.69
C ARG A 518 -7.25 14.54 -26.85
N ILE A 519 -8.09 13.50 -27.01
CA ILE A 519 -8.09 12.69 -28.24
C ILE A 519 -9.42 12.89 -28.94
N ASN A 520 -9.38 13.33 -30.19
CA ASN A 520 -10.56 13.56 -31.00
C ASN A 520 -10.67 12.51 -32.12
N SER A 521 -11.81 11.85 -32.26
CA SER A 521 -12.08 10.93 -33.37
C SER A 521 -12.70 11.64 -34.56
N GLY A 522 -12.56 11.01 -35.78
CA GLY A 522 -13.28 11.44 -36.99
C GLY A 522 -14.80 11.26 -36.90
N PRO A 523 -15.54 11.45 -38.05
CA PRO A 523 -17.00 11.41 -38.02
C PRO A 523 -17.60 10.08 -37.52
N PRO A 524 -18.56 10.09 -36.56
CA PRO A 524 -19.02 11.24 -35.82
C PRO A 524 -17.95 11.69 -34.81
N PRO A 525 -17.75 13.01 -34.66
CA PRO A 525 -16.71 13.51 -33.80
C PRO A 525 -17.01 13.18 -32.33
N LYS A 526 -16.01 12.64 -31.60
CA LYS A 526 -16.05 12.39 -30.19
C LYS A 526 -14.73 12.82 -29.56
N THR A 527 -14.80 13.57 -28.48
CA THR A 527 -13.64 13.95 -27.67
C THR A 527 -13.54 13.04 -26.47
N TYR A 528 -12.36 12.51 -26.23
CA TYR A 528 -12.01 11.72 -25.06
C TYR A 528 -11.13 12.56 -24.14
N MET A 529 -11.47 12.53 -22.86
CA MET A 529 -10.91 13.36 -21.81
C MET A 529 -9.96 12.54 -20.94
N PRO A 530 -8.97 13.18 -20.29
CA PRO A 530 -8.06 12.50 -19.38
C PRO A 530 -8.75 12.02 -18.11
N TRP A 531 -8.06 11.15 -17.38
CA TRP A 531 -8.45 10.74 -16.04
C TRP A 531 -8.41 11.90 -15.05
N VAL A 532 -9.37 11.93 -14.11
CA VAL A 532 -9.43 12.88 -13.00
C VAL A 532 -9.91 12.19 -11.72
N LEU A 533 -9.38 12.63 -10.59
CA LEU A 533 -9.80 12.20 -9.25
C LEU A 533 -10.56 13.32 -8.52
N ASN A 534 -11.33 12.92 -7.52
CA ASN A 534 -12.07 13.84 -6.66
C ASN A 534 -11.47 13.85 -5.24
N PRO A 535 -10.68 14.87 -4.86
CA PRO A 535 -10.05 14.91 -3.53
C PRO A 535 -11.07 14.95 -2.37
N ALA A 536 -12.29 15.45 -2.61
CA ALA A 536 -13.36 15.41 -1.60
C ALA A 536 -13.95 14.00 -1.38
N SER A 537 -13.56 13.02 -2.19
CA SER A 537 -13.95 11.61 -2.07
C SER A 537 -12.79 10.73 -2.55
N PRO A 538 -11.67 10.71 -1.81
CA PRO A 538 -10.40 10.15 -2.30
C PRO A 538 -10.47 8.66 -2.61
N ALA A 539 -11.34 7.90 -1.96
CA ALA A 539 -11.58 6.47 -2.24
C ALA A 539 -12.47 6.22 -3.48
N ALA A 540 -12.94 7.27 -4.17
CA ALA A 540 -13.78 7.07 -5.35
C ALA A 540 -12.91 6.74 -6.57
N ALA A 541 -13.42 5.83 -7.42
CA ALA A 541 -12.78 5.49 -8.69
C ALA A 541 -12.55 6.74 -9.56
N ALA A 542 -11.49 6.70 -10.36
CA ALA A 542 -11.21 7.73 -11.36
C ALA A 542 -12.38 7.89 -12.34
N THR A 543 -12.54 9.10 -12.84
CA THR A 543 -13.48 9.43 -13.91
C THR A 543 -12.75 10.18 -15.01
N THR A 544 -13.37 10.36 -16.17
CA THR A 544 -12.78 11.19 -17.23
C THR A 544 -13.34 12.61 -17.18
N GLY A 545 -12.46 13.60 -17.27
CA GLY A 545 -12.85 15.00 -17.17
C GLY A 545 -11.71 15.96 -17.48
N ASP A 546 -11.91 17.21 -17.14
CA ASP A 546 -10.92 18.26 -17.27
C ASP A 546 -9.99 18.24 -16.05
N ASN A 547 -8.72 17.88 -16.24
CA ASN A 547 -7.73 17.92 -15.18
C ASN A 547 -7.06 19.30 -15.16
N PHE A 548 -7.18 20.01 -14.05
CA PHE A 548 -6.62 21.34 -13.83
C PHE A 548 -5.74 21.40 -12.57
N ARG A 549 -5.32 20.23 -12.09
CA ARG A 549 -4.54 20.09 -10.85
C ARG A 549 -3.14 19.56 -11.10
N ASP A 550 -3.07 18.53 -11.93
CA ASP A 550 -1.84 17.78 -12.17
C ASP A 550 -1.09 18.31 -13.40
N ASN A 551 0.24 18.23 -13.35
CA ASN A 551 1.10 18.39 -14.54
C ASN A 551 1.30 17.03 -15.25
N VAL A 552 0.31 16.17 -15.13
CA VAL A 552 0.21 14.85 -15.77
C VAL A 552 -1.23 14.66 -16.26
N GLU A 553 -1.41 14.31 -17.51
CA GLU A 553 -2.70 13.91 -18.06
C GLU A 553 -2.59 12.61 -18.87
N GLN A 554 -3.54 11.70 -18.70
CA GLN A 554 -3.60 10.47 -19.49
C GLN A 554 -5.00 10.24 -20.01
N VAL A 555 -5.09 9.96 -21.32
CA VAL A 555 -6.32 9.53 -22.02
C VAL A 555 -6.17 8.11 -22.47
N VAL A 556 -7.12 7.26 -22.11
CA VAL A 556 -7.20 5.85 -22.54
C VAL A 556 -8.50 5.60 -23.28
N ILE A 557 -8.41 4.92 -24.41
CA ILE A 557 -9.57 4.54 -25.21
C ILE A 557 -9.46 3.05 -25.56
N GLU A 558 -10.44 2.27 -25.14
CA GLU A 558 -10.52 0.83 -25.44
C GLU A 558 -11.38 0.56 -26.68
N GLY A 559 -11.08 -0.52 -27.38
CA GLY A 559 -11.90 -1.06 -28.47
C GLY A 559 -12.15 -0.07 -29.62
N VAL A 560 -11.15 0.71 -30.03
CA VAL A 560 -11.31 1.71 -31.09
C VAL A 560 -11.40 1.05 -32.46
N GLY A 561 -12.23 1.64 -33.31
CA GLY A 561 -12.36 1.22 -34.72
C GLY A 561 -11.27 1.85 -35.61
N THR A 562 -11.18 1.34 -36.85
CA THR A 562 -10.30 1.91 -37.88
C THR A 562 -10.64 3.36 -38.22
N GLY A 563 -9.65 4.21 -38.39
CA GLY A 563 -9.84 5.64 -38.73
C GLY A 563 -8.73 6.53 -38.20
N SER A 564 -8.92 7.85 -38.39
CA SER A 564 -8.00 8.84 -37.85
C SER A 564 -8.45 9.32 -36.46
N TYR A 565 -7.51 9.39 -35.56
CA TYR A 565 -7.62 9.97 -34.23
C TYR A 565 -6.59 11.08 -34.11
N PHE A 566 -6.96 12.18 -33.46
CA PHE A 566 -6.11 13.35 -33.31
C PHE A 566 -5.83 13.57 -31.82
N VAL A 567 -4.58 13.40 -31.43
CA VAL A 567 -4.10 13.73 -30.08
C VAL A 567 -3.73 15.19 -30.08
N GLU A 568 -4.39 15.96 -29.25
CA GLU A 568 -4.23 17.42 -29.16
C GLU A 568 -3.65 17.80 -27.80
N VAL A 569 -2.59 18.60 -27.81
CA VAL A 569 -2.02 19.28 -26.64
C VAL A 569 -2.32 20.75 -26.78
N SER A 570 -3.07 21.28 -25.81
CA SER A 570 -3.45 22.70 -25.71
C SER A 570 -3.20 23.22 -24.30
N HIS A 571 -3.59 24.46 -24.01
CA HIS A 571 -3.50 25.02 -22.67
C HIS A 571 -4.67 25.94 -22.37
N LYS A 572 -4.95 26.12 -21.05
CA LYS A 572 -5.89 27.11 -20.55
C LYS A 572 -5.19 28.42 -20.20
N GLY A 573 -5.93 29.53 -20.37
CA GLY A 573 -5.39 30.84 -20.01
C GLY A 573 -4.22 31.28 -20.89
N THR A 574 -3.21 31.87 -20.28
CA THR A 574 -1.95 32.32 -20.90
C THR A 574 -0.79 31.59 -20.20
N LEU A 575 0.10 30.99 -20.96
CA LEU A 575 1.29 30.38 -20.39
C LEU A 575 2.13 31.43 -19.64
N LEU A 576 2.82 31.02 -18.60
CA LEU A 576 3.58 31.92 -17.73
C LEU A 576 4.49 32.83 -18.53
N ASN A 577 4.34 34.17 -18.37
CA ASN A 577 5.05 35.20 -19.09
C ASN A 577 4.88 35.18 -20.63
N GLY A 578 3.87 34.50 -21.18
CA GLY A 578 3.66 34.33 -22.62
C GLY A 578 4.78 33.53 -23.29
N ASN A 579 5.48 32.67 -22.51
CA ASN A 579 6.54 31.79 -22.99
C ASN A 579 5.96 30.46 -23.48
N ASN A 580 6.81 29.66 -24.12
CA ASN A 580 6.48 28.29 -24.46
C ASN A 580 6.53 27.40 -23.21
N GLN A 581 5.70 26.38 -23.19
CA GLN A 581 5.79 25.26 -22.22
C GLN A 581 6.31 23.99 -22.90
N ASN A 582 7.46 23.51 -22.45
CA ASN A 582 7.95 22.23 -22.89
C ASN A 582 7.13 21.10 -22.28
N TYR A 583 6.86 20.08 -23.08
CA TYR A 583 6.09 18.89 -22.65
C TYR A 583 6.67 17.62 -23.23
N SER A 584 6.31 16.50 -22.63
CA SER A 584 6.58 15.15 -23.12
C SER A 584 5.25 14.43 -23.32
N LEU A 585 5.06 13.83 -24.50
CA LEU A 585 3.85 13.11 -24.86
C LEU A 585 4.24 11.70 -25.32
N ILE A 586 3.66 10.69 -24.70
CA ILE A 586 3.82 9.30 -25.11
C ILE A 586 2.47 8.81 -25.64
N ILE A 587 2.49 8.19 -26.80
CA ILE A 587 1.31 7.61 -27.42
C ILE A 587 1.56 6.14 -27.73
N SER A 588 0.64 5.28 -27.37
CA SER A 588 0.65 3.86 -27.70
C SER A 588 -0.63 3.45 -28.41
N VAL A 589 -0.50 2.63 -29.46
CA VAL A 589 -1.60 2.00 -30.17
C VAL A 589 -1.35 0.50 -30.14
N LYS A 590 -2.07 -0.21 -29.28
CA LYS A 590 -1.88 -1.66 -29.09
C LYS A 590 -3.18 -2.41 -29.38
N PRO A 591 -3.12 -3.65 -29.90
CA PRO A 591 -4.29 -4.51 -29.90
C PRO A 591 -4.86 -4.63 -28.50
N THR A 592 -6.18 -4.58 -28.35
CA THR A 592 -6.83 -4.89 -27.08
C THR A 592 -6.50 -6.35 -26.75
N PRO A 593 -6.00 -6.65 -25.54
CA PRO A 593 -5.71 -8.04 -25.16
C PRO A 593 -6.95 -8.91 -25.39
N PRO A 594 -6.83 -10.09 -26.01
CA PRO A 594 -7.97 -10.95 -26.24
C PRO A 594 -8.59 -11.38 -24.89
N ILE A 595 -9.89 -11.13 -24.73
CA ILE A 595 -10.63 -11.41 -23.50
C ILE A 595 -10.87 -12.93 -23.30
N THR A 596 -10.62 -13.74 -24.33
CA THR A 596 -10.87 -15.20 -24.29
C THR A 596 -9.56 -15.98 -24.24
N SER A 597 -9.31 -16.65 -23.13
CA SER A 597 -8.23 -17.62 -22.99
C SER A 597 -8.74 -19.05 -23.12
N THR A 598 -7.80 -19.97 -23.34
CA THR A 598 -8.03 -21.41 -23.35
C THR A 598 -6.97 -22.06 -22.48
N LEU A 599 -7.35 -22.90 -21.52
CA LEU A 599 -6.40 -23.74 -20.79
C LEU A 599 -5.97 -24.92 -21.67
N PHE A 600 -4.70 -24.98 -22.02
CA PHE A 600 -4.05 -26.08 -22.73
C PHE A 600 -3.55 -27.15 -21.79
N ILE A 601 -3.23 -26.76 -20.53
CA ILE A 601 -2.96 -27.64 -19.39
C ILE A 601 -3.84 -27.13 -18.24
N ASP A 602 -4.50 -28.05 -17.56
CA ASP A 602 -5.17 -27.89 -16.26
C ASP A 602 -4.94 -29.20 -15.49
N GLU A 603 -3.83 -29.27 -14.78
CA GLU A 603 -3.32 -30.54 -14.25
C GLU A 603 -3.04 -30.47 -12.75
N ASN A 604 -3.78 -31.24 -12.01
CA ASN A 604 -3.62 -31.44 -10.57
C ASN A 604 -3.14 -32.86 -10.20
N PHE A 605 -2.65 -33.60 -11.16
CA PHE A 605 -2.13 -34.96 -11.07
C PHE A 605 -3.11 -36.00 -10.52
N THR A 606 -4.40 -35.68 -10.38
CA THR A 606 -5.41 -36.65 -9.92
C THR A 606 -5.54 -37.83 -10.89
N GLY A 607 -5.19 -39.03 -10.40
CA GLY A 607 -5.20 -40.25 -11.20
C GLY A 607 -3.82 -40.66 -11.78
N GLY A 608 -2.74 -39.98 -11.37
CA GLY A 608 -1.38 -40.29 -11.73
C GLY A 608 -0.78 -39.43 -12.82
N LEU A 609 0.21 -39.92 -13.55
CA LEU A 609 0.87 -39.17 -14.63
C LEU A 609 -0.12 -38.85 -15.76
N PRO A 610 -0.32 -37.55 -16.13
CA PRO A 610 -1.30 -37.16 -17.12
C PRO A 610 -1.07 -37.79 -18.51
N ALA A 611 -2.14 -37.95 -19.28
CA ALA A 611 -2.05 -38.51 -20.62
C ALA A 611 -1.18 -37.63 -21.53
N GLY A 612 -0.20 -38.24 -22.18
CA GLY A 612 0.76 -37.56 -23.06
C GLY A 612 1.95 -36.96 -22.35
N TRP A 613 1.92 -36.84 -21.02
CA TRP A 613 3.11 -36.45 -20.26
C TRP A 613 4.12 -37.61 -20.17
N SER A 614 5.38 -37.27 -20.00
CA SER A 614 6.48 -38.23 -19.92
C SER A 614 7.51 -37.79 -18.91
N ILE A 615 8.22 -38.83 -18.35
CA ILE A 615 9.33 -38.59 -17.43
C ILE A 615 10.61 -39.03 -18.16
N ASP A 616 11.61 -38.14 -18.16
CA ASP A 616 12.92 -38.37 -18.73
C ASP A 616 14.00 -38.26 -17.64
N THR A 617 14.52 -39.40 -17.20
CA THR A 617 15.55 -39.46 -16.16
C THR A 617 16.90 -39.78 -16.80
N VAL A 618 17.77 -38.78 -16.84
CA VAL A 618 19.15 -38.94 -17.34
C VAL A 618 20.01 -39.66 -16.32
N LYS A 619 19.82 -39.36 -15.04
CA LYS A 619 20.54 -39.95 -13.90
C LYS A 619 19.69 -39.89 -12.63
N GLY A 620 19.94 -40.79 -11.68
CA GLY A 620 19.43 -40.76 -10.32
C GLY A 620 17.97 -41.14 -10.19
N VAL A 621 17.22 -40.35 -9.43
CA VAL A 621 15.80 -40.59 -9.08
C VAL A 621 14.88 -40.03 -10.13
N SER A 622 13.77 -40.71 -10.41
CA SER A 622 12.71 -40.25 -11.32
C SER A 622 11.64 -39.50 -10.58
N TRP A 623 10.95 -38.59 -11.30
CA TRP A 623 9.67 -38.05 -10.86
C TRP A 623 8.66 -39.17 -10.56
N THR A 624 7.84 -38.95 -9.53
CA THR A 624 6.71 -39.83 -9.17
C THR A 624 5.48 -38.96 -8.88
N ILE A 625 4.29 -39.52 -9.09
CA ILE A 625 3.04 -38.91 -8.67
C ILE A 625 2.61 -39.61 -7.36
N ASN A 626 2.37 -38.82 -6.33
CA ASN A 626 2.08 -39.32 -4.98
C ASN A 626 0.70 -38.85 -4.49
N THR A 627 0.00 -39.76 -3.81
CA THR A 627 -1.19 -39.44 -3.02
C THR A 627 -0.76 -38.88 -1.65
N PRO A 628 -1.30 -37.72 -1.18
CA PRO A 628 -0.89 -37.13 0.08
C PRO A 628 -1.10 -38.02 1.28
N ILE A 629 -0.13 -38.07 2.20
CA ILE A 629 -0.27 -38.62 3.56
C ILE A 629 -0.07 -37.50 4.54
N PRO A 630 -1.17 -36.94 5.15
CA PRO A 630 -1.08 -35.81 6.04
C PRO A 630 -0.10 -35.96 7.18
N GLY A 631 0.77 -34.95 7.38
CA GLY A 631 1.78 -34.96 8.44
C GLY A 631 3.06 -35.71 8.15
N HIS A 632 3.27 -36.17 6.90
CA HIS A 632 4.51 -36.82 6.48
C HIS A 632 5.30 -35.89 5.54
N ILE A 633 6.46 -35.41 5.95
CA ILE A 633 7.27 -34.36 5.31
C ILE A 633 7.48 -34.56 3.79
N LEU A 634 7.53 -35.80 3.29
CA LEU A 634 7.77 -36.09 1.87
C LEU A 634 6.55 -36.64 1.13
N LEU A 635 5.50 -36.99 1.85
CA LEU A 635 4.28 -37.58 1.30
C LEU A 635 3.04 -36.73 1.55
N ASP A 636 3.22 -35.58 2.16
CA ASP A 636 2.17 -34.55 2.25
C ASP A 636 2.28 -33.60 1.07
N ASN A 637 1.18 -33.05 0.58
CA ASN A 637 1.21 -32.04 -0.45
C ASN A 637 1.58 -30.70 0.18
N LEU A 638 2.84 -30.30 0.01
CA LEU A 638 3.40 -29.07 0.56
C LEU A 638 3.35 -27.90 -0.44
N THR A 639 2.72 -28.06 -1.59
CA THR A 639 2.59 -27.01 -2.63
C THR A 639 1.51 -25.96 -2.28
N GLY A 640 0.72 -26.21 -1.23
CA GLY A 640 -0.43 -25.39 -0.87
C GLY A 640 -1.70 -25.70 -1.68
N SER A 641 -1.65 -26.73 -2.55
CA SER A 641 -2.80 -27.33 -3.21
C SER A 641 -3.33 -28.53 -2.43
N SER A 642 -4.32 -29.25 -2.95
CA SER A 642 -4.87 -30.45 -2.34
C SER A 642 -4.98 -31.57 -3.36
N GLY A 643 -4.73 -32.81 -2.96
CA GLY A 643 -4.79 -33.96 -3.87
C GLY A 643 -3.42 -34.56 -4.19
N GLU A 644 -3.33 -35.30 -5.28
CA GLU A 644 -2.09 -35.88 -5.78
C GLU A 644 -1.17 -34.81 -6.34
N PHE A 645 0.12 -35.04 -6.33
CA PHE A 645 1.14 -34.08 -6.77
C PHE A 645 2.33 -34.79 -7.38
N ALA A 646 3.06 -34.11 -8.26
CA ALA A 646 4.31 -34.59 -8.79
C ALA A 646 5.46 -34.29 -7.82
N ILE A 647 6.36 -35.26 -7.59
CA ILE A 647 7.53 -35.08 -6.71
C ILE A 647 8.76 -35.79 -7.30
N VAL A 648 9.91 -35.13 -7.18
CA VAL A 648 11.21 -35.75 -7.20
C VAL A 648 11.80 -35.70 -5.79
N ASP A 649 12.07 -36.89 -5.22
CA ASP A 649 12.67 -37.05 -3.89
C ASP A 649 14.09 -37.55 -4.04
N ASN A 650 15.07 -36.65 -3.96
CA ASN A 650 16.49 -36.95 -4.11
C ASN A 650 17.14 -37.39 -2.81
N ASN A 651 16.37 -37.73 -1.78
CA ASN A 651 16.87 -38.13 -0.46
C ASN A 651 17.85 -39.33 -0.58
N PHE A 652 19.15 -39.05 -0.39
CA PHE A 652 20.26 -40.02 -0.45
C PHE A 652 20.70 -40.56 -1.85
N SER A 653 20.31 -39.90 -2.94
CA SER A 653 20.80 -40.26 -4.28
C SER A 653 21.69 -39.14 -4.86
N ALA A 654 22.93 -39.46 -5.13
CA ALA A 654 23.85 -38.53 -5.79
C ALA A 654 23.53 -38.39 -7.28
N ASN A 655 23.66 -37.18 -7.81
CA ASN A 655 23.72 -36.92 -9.25
C ASN A 655 22.40 -37.16 -9.98
N THR A 656 21.29 -36.63 -9.47
CA THR A 656 19.98 -36.77 -10.10
C THR A 656 19.79 -35.65 -11.15
N ILE A 657 19.44 -36.02 -12.37
CA ILE A 657 18.94 -35.13 -13.42
C ILE A 657 17.70 -35.80 -14.01
N THR A 658 16.56 -35.22 -13.79
CA THR A 658 15.27 -35.76 -14.24
C THR A 658 14.30 -34.63 -14.63
N SER A 659 13.43 -34.92 -15.59
CA SER A 659 12.48 -33.95 -16.13
C SER A 659 11.08 -34.57 -16.23
N LEU A 660 10.07 -33.81 -15.82
CA LEU A 660 8.66 -34.05 -16.09
C LEU A 660 8.26 -33.18 -17.28
N ARG A 661 7.82 -33.80 -18.38
CA ARG A 661 7.59 -33.17 -19.68
C ARG A 661 6.13 -33.22 -20.10
N THR A 662 5.64 -32.15 -20.68
CA THR A 662 4.31 -32.07 -21.31
C THR A 662 4.30 -32.72 -22.69
N PRO A 663 3.13 -32.96 -23.27
CA PRO A 663 3.00 -33.19 -24.73
C PRO A 663 3.38 -31.93 -25.51
N THR A 664 3.44 -32.06 -26.84
CA THR A 664 3.67 -30.94 -27.76
C THR A 664 2.35 -30.20 -28.02
N PHE A 665 2.39 -28.87 -27.97
CA PHE A 665 1.27 -27.98 -28.27
C PHE A 665 1.53 -27.17 -29.55
N ASP A 666 0.47 -26.87 -30.27
CA ASP A 666 0.50 -25.90 -31.37
C ASP A 666 0.01 -24.53 -30.85
N LEU A 667 0.92 -23.62 -30.68
CA LEU A 667 0.68 -22.24 -30.21
C LEU A 667 0.88 -21.23 -31.36
N SER A 668 0.81 -21.69 -32.65
CA SER A 668 1.07 -20.82 -33.80
C SER A 668 0.09 -19.67 -33.98
N SER A 669 -1.11 -19.78 -33.39
CA SER A 669 -2.13 -18.73 -33.33
C SER A 669 -2.20 -18.01 -31.98
N ALA A 670 -1.38 -18.40 -31.01
CA ALA A 670 -1.39 -17.81 -29.68
C ALA A 670 -0.90 -16.37 -29.71
N THR A 671 -1.66 -15.48 -29.11
CA THR A 671 -1.29 -14.07 -28.91
C THR A 671 -0.75 -13.81 -27.53
N ALA A 672 -1.08 -14.67 -26.54
CA ALA A 672 -0.41 -14.71 -25.24
C ALA A 672 -0.41 -16.13 -24.67
N VAL A 673 0.59 -16.48 -23.85
CA VAL A 673 0.79 -17.82 -23.27
C VAL A 673 1.27 -17.67 -21.84
N ILE A 674 0.49 -18.16 -20.87
CA ILE A 674 0.79 -18.06 -19.45
C ILE A 674 0.86 -19.43 -18.81
N LEU A 675 1.94 -19.69 -18.07
CA LEU A 675 2.11 -20.89 -17.26
C LEU A 675 1.90 -20.53 -15.77
N ARG A 676 1.02 -21.26 -15.11
CA ARG A 676 0.89 -21.24 -13.63
C ARG A 676 1.21 -22.60 -13.07
N PHE A 677 1.87 -22.65 -11.94
CA PHE A 677 2.07 -23.89 -11.18
C PHE A 677 2.33 -23.60 -9.71
N ARG A 678 1.98 -24.56 -8.86
CA ARG A 678 2.32 -24.51 -7.44
C ARG A 678 3.53 -25.38 -7.15
N SER A 679 4.38 -24.93 -6.24
CA SER A 679 5.65 -25.57 -5.96
C SER A 679 5.99 -25.56 -4.48
N SER A 680 6.69 -26.60 -4.04
CA SER A 680 7.42 -26.64 -2.78
C SER A 680 8.79 -27.26 -3.03
N PHE A 681 9.84 -26.53 -2.68
CA PHE A 681 11.23 -26.93 -2.91
C PHE A 681 12.07 -26.80 -1.65
N GLN A 682 12.83 -27.82 -1.34
CA GLN A 682 13.84 -27.79 -0.28
C GLN A 682 15.17 -28.30 -0.84
N PHE A 683 16.25 -27.56 -0.61
CA PHE A 683 17.57 -27.79 -1.22
C PHE A 683 18.70 -27.88 -0.17
N ASP A 684 19.90 -28.30 -0.62
CA ASP A 684 21.18 -28.32 0.13
C ASP A 684 22.39 -27.95 -0.77
N PHE A 685 22.56 -26.64 -1.05
CA PHE A 685 23.72 -25.94 -1.66
C PHE A 685 23.94 -25.97 -3.19
N LEU A 686 23.62 -26.98 -3.97
CA LEU A 686 23.94 -27.00 -5.42
C LEU A 686 22.77 -27.47 -6.31
N GLU A 687 21.62 -27.70 -5.74
CA GLU A 687 20.46 -28.17 -6.49
C GLU A 687 19.75 -27.03 -7.20
N SER A 688 19.26 -27.27 -8.41
CA SER A 688 18.43 -26.32 -9.14
C SER A 688 17.16 -26.97 -9.65
N ILE A 689 16.07 -26.22 -9.59
CA ILE A 689 14.80 -26.53 -10.20
C ILE A 689 14.57 -25.55 -11.34
N ASN A 690 14.11 -26.08 -12.49
CA ASN A 690 14.03 -25.29 -13.70
C ASN A 690 12.71 -25.56 -14.43
N VAL A 691 12.11 -24.52 -15.01
CA VAL A 691 11.12 -24.65 -16.06
C VAL A 691 11.84 -24.35 -17.37
N ASP A 692 11.88 -25.33 -18.25
CA ASP A 692 12.46 -25.20 -19.57
C ASP A 692 11.37 -25.34 -20.63
N ILE A 693 11.51 -24.59 -21.71
CA ILE A 693 10.66 -24.69 -22.91
C ILE A 693 11.41 -25.26 -24.12
N SER A 694 10.68 -25.84 -25.02
CA SER A 694 11.15 -26.21 -26.34
C SER A 694 10.18 -25.71 -27.41
N THR A 695 10.71 -25.17 -28.50
CA THR A 695 9.92 -24.71 -29.67
C THR A 695 10.12 -25.63 -30.86
N ASP A 696 10.88 -26.70 -30.70
CA ASP A 696 11.23 -27.67 -31.76
C ASP A 696 10.81 -29.13 -31.43
N GLY A 697 9.80 -29.28 -30.59
CA GLY A 697 9.24 -30.58 -30.18
C GLY A 697 10.15 -31.37 -29.25
N GLY A 698 10.94 -30.73 -28.43
CA GLY A 698 11.78 -31.34 -27.38
C GLY A 698 13.20 -31.70 -27.83
N THR A 699 13.67 -31.21 -28.97
CA THR A 699 15.04 -31.40 -29.48
C THR A 699 16.01 -30.43 -28.79
N GLY A 700 15.65 -29.13 -28.71
CA GLY A 700 16.37 -28.09 -27.98
C GLY A 700 15.52 -27.60 -26.80
N TRP A 701 16.19 -27.16 -25.74
CA TRP A 701 15.52 -26.64 -24.52
C TRP A 701 16.17 -25.33 -24.06
N THR A 702 15.34 -24.36 -23.72
CA THR A 702 15.72 -23.08 -23.14
C THR A 702 15.12 -22.97 -21.75
N THR A 703 15.90 -22.62 -20.75
CA THR A 703 15.42 -22.35 -19.39
C THR A 703 14.74 -20.98 -19.38
N VAL A 704 13.49 -20.92 -18.95
CA VAL A 704 12.69 -19.70 -18.82
C VAL A 704 12.46 -19.30 -17.38
N TRP A 705 12.68 -20.22 -16.44
CA TRP A 705 12.64 -19.96 -15.02
C TRP A 705 13.55 -20.96 -14.29
N GLN A 706 14.24 -20.45 -13.29
CA GLN A 706 15.14 -21.26 -12.45
C GLN A 706 15.04 -20.79 -11.01
N ASN A 707 15.03 -21.72 -10.06
CA ASN A 707 15.29 -21.46 -8.67
C ASN A 707 16.42 -22.37 -8.19
N CYS A 708 17.40 -21.79 -7.52
CA CYS A 708 18.45 -22.46 -6.77
C CYS A 708 18.63 -21.69 -5.46
N CYS A 709 19.16 -22.36 -4.45
CA CYS A 709 19.71 -21.68 -3.28
C CYS A 709 18.70 -21.04 -2.30
N VAL A 710 17.40 -21.18 -2.52
CA VAL A 710 16.33 -20.72 -1.60
C VAL A 710 15.29 -21.83 -1.40
N VAL A 711 14.99 -22.16 -0.14
CA VAL A 711 13.85 -23.03 0.21
C VAL A 711 12.57 -22.26 -0.08
N THR A 712 11.70 -22.82 -0.92
CA THR A 712 10.41 -22.20 -1.28
C THR A 712 9.26 -23.15 -1.04
N GLY A 713 8.12 -22.61 -0.65
CA GLY A 713 6.85 -23.30 -0.60
C GLY A 713 6.09 -23.16 0.71
N PRO A 714 4.77 -23.24 0.60
CA PRO A 714 3.98 -23.36 -0.63
C PRO A 714 3.96 -22.06 -1.44
N THR A 715 4.35 -22.10 -2.71
CA THR A 715 4.41 -20.91 -3.59
C THR A 715 3.70 -21.21 -4.91
N GLN A 716 2.95 -20.26 -5.41
CA GLN A 716 2.40 -20.27 -6.78
C GLN A 716 3.28 -19.39 -7.67
N TYR A 717 3.70 -19.93 -8.79
CA TYR A 717 4.45 -19.21 -9.82
C TYR A 717 3.56 -18.93 -11.01
N VAL A 718 3.74 -17.74 -11.62
CA VAL A 718 3.05 -17.31 -12.84
C VAL A 718 4.13 -16.80 -13.80
N LEU A 719 4.27 -17.45 -14.95
CA LEU A 719 5.28 -17.12 -15.96
C LEU A 719 4.59 -16.69 -17.27
N ASP A 720 4.88 -15.47 -17.73
CA ASP A 720 4.49 -15.02 -19.07
C ASP A 720 5.46 -15.59 -20.11
N LEU A 721 5.01 -16.57 -20.86
CA LEU A 721 5.77 -17.21 -21.92
C LEU A 721 5.48 -16.65 -23.30
N THR A 722 4.69 -15.57 -23.42
CA THR A 722 4.21 -15.02 -24.71
C THR A 722 5.34 -14.75 -25.67
N GLY A 723 6.43 -14.10 -25.22
CA GLY A 723 7.56 -13.74 -26.06
C GLY A 723 8.35 -14.93 -26.63
N VAL A 724 8.25 -16.12 -25.99
CA VAL A 724 9.03 -17.31 -26.37
C VAL A 724 8.15 -18.46 -26.88
N ALA A 725 6.91 -18.52 -26.46
CA ALA A 725 5.95 -19.58 -26.82
C ALA A 725 4.91 -19.14 -27.85
N GLY A 726 4.53 -17.86 -27.88
CA GLY A 726 3.58 -17.32 -28.83
C GLY A 726 4.06 -17.51 -30.27
N GLY A 727 3.16 -17.93 -31.16
CA GLY A 727 3.48 -18.21 -32.54
C GLY A 727 4.22 -19.54 -32.84
N GLN A 728 4.48 -20.39 -31.82
CA GLN A 728 5.25 -21.63 -31.98
C GLN A 728 4.35 -22.85 -32.20
N ALA A 729 4.59 -23.60 -33.29
CA ALA A 729 3.78 -24.78 -33.64
C ALA A 729 4.18 -26.08 -32.92
N ASN A 730 5.36 -26.14 -32.27
CA ASN A 730 5.90 -27.35 -31.66
C ASN A 730 6.39 -27.07 -30.22
N PHE A 731 5.55 -26.38 -29.42
CA PHE A 731 5.88 -25.98 -28.08
C PHE A 731 5.77 -27.15 -27.08
N MET A 732 6.72 -27.25 -26.16
CA MET A 732 6.69 -28.18 -25.02
C MET A 732 7.24 -27.50 -23.78
N LEU A 733 6.78 -27.92 -22.61
CA LEU A 733 7.30 -27.55 -21.29
C LEU A 733 7.99 -28.76 -20.62
N ARG A 734 8.96 -28.48 -19.74
CA ARG A 734 9.42 -29.46 -18.77
C ARG A 734 9.78 -28.80 -17.43
N PHE A 735 9.50 -29.51 -16.35
CA PHE A 735 10.01 -29.27 -15.01
C PHE A 735 11.24 -30.11 -14.80
N ARG A 736 12.42 -29.51 -14.72
CA ARG A 736 13.72 -30.22 -14.63
C ARG A 736 14.36 -29.99 -13.28
N PHE A 737 14.64 -31.09 -12.57
CA PHE A 737 15.44 -31.13 -11.35
C PHE A 737 16.87 -31.51 -11.70
N ASP A 738 17.87 -30.80 -11.14
CA ASP A 738 19.30 -31.06 -11.28
C ASP A 738 19.99 -30.91 -9.93
N SER A 739 20.55 -31.99 -9.40
CA SER A 739 21.20 -32.00 -8.08
C SER A 739 22.62 -31.42 -8.07
N GLY A 740 23.13 -30.87 -9.18
CA GLY A 740 24.47 -30.29 -9.24
C GLY A 740 25.63 -31.24 -8.99
N GLY A 741 25.36 -32.52 -8.80
CA GLY A 741 26.37 -33.57 -8.62
C GLY A 741 26.68 -33.95 -7.17
N GLU A 742 26.03 -33.40 -6.19
CA GLU A 742 26.21 -33.67 -4.76
C GLU A 742 25.24 -34.73 -4.21
N ILE A 743 25.58 -35.32 -3.04
CA ILE A 743 24.73 -36.23 -2.27
C ILE A 743 24.07 -35.39 -1.16
N ALA A 744 22.95 -34.78 -1.45
CA ALA A 744 22.18 -34.13 -0.42
C ALA A 744 20.69 -34.43 -0.64
N GLY A 745 19.95 -34.54 0.43
CA GLY A 745 18.64 -35.11 0.41
C GLY A 745 17.56 -34.12 0.53
N TYR A 746 16.97 -33.65 -0.59
CA TYR A 746 15.74 -32.88 -0.49
C TYR A 746 14.84 -33.15 -1.70
N TYR A 747 13.76 -32.38 -1.85
CA TYR A 747 12.69 -32.70 -2.78
C TYR A 747 12.25 -31.44 -3.57
N TRP A 748 11.63 -31.66 -4.70
CA TRP A 748 10.82 -30.70 -5.41
C TRP A 748 9.43 -31.27 -5.68
N GLN A 749 8.40 -30.58 -5.23
CA GLN A 749 7.00 -30.89 -5.50
C GLN A 749 6.43 -29.86 -6.46
N VAL A 750 5.64 -30.31 -7.44
CA VAL A 750 4.90 -29.49 -8.41
C VAL A 750 3.46 -29.97 -8.45
N ASP A 751 2.53 -29.01 -8.49
CA ASP A 751 1.09 -29.28 -8.53
C ASP A 751 0.34 -28.12 -9.20
N ALA A 752 -0.95 -28.31 -9.50
CA ALA A 752 -1.84 -27.28 -10.08
C ALA A 752 -1.16 -26.56 -11.28
N VAL A 753 -0.73 -27.34 -12.29
CA VAL A 753 -0.08 -26.83 -13.49
C VAL A 753 -1.15 -26.41 -14.49
N GLU A 754 -1.16 -25.13 -14.84
CA GLU A 754 -2.06 -24.54 -15.81
C GLU A 754 -1.26 -23.87 -16.94
N LEU A 755 -1.57 -24.17 -18.21
CA LEU A 755 -1.06 -23.43 -19.36
C LEU A 755 -2.22 -22.74 -20.04
N GLU A 756 -2.35 -21.44 -19.83
CA GLU A 756 -3.39 -20.62 -20.40
C GLU A 756 -2.90 -19.94 -21.69
N VAL A 757 -3.68 -20.05 -22.76
CA VAL A 757 -3.32 -19.58 -24.10
C VAL A 757 -4.42 -18.66 -24.63
N PHE A 758 -4.05 -17.49 -25.12
CA PHE A 758 -4.94 -16.51 -25.72
C PHE A 758 -4.80 -16.52 -27.25
N GLY A 759 -5.90 -16.37 -27.97
CA GLY A 759 -5.92 -16.42 -29.43
C GLY A 759 -5.73 -17.80 -30.05
N GLY A 760 -5.54 -18.86 -29.24
CA GLY A 760 -5.36 -20.26 -29.69
C GLY A 760 -6.69 -21.00 -29.85
N SER A 761 -6.79 -21.89 -30.82
CA SER A 761 -7.89 -22.87 -30.93
C SER A 761 -7.39 -24.23 -30.47
N PRO A 762 -7.96 -24.84 -29.44
CA PRO A 762 -7.59 -26.20 -29.02
C PRO A 762 -8.17 -27.25 -29.98
N PRO A 763 -7.61 -28.48 -30.00
CA PRO A 763 -8.22 -29.61 -30.67
C PRO A 763 -9.54 -30.00 -29.99
N GLY A 764 -10.61 -30.17 -30.74
CA GLY A 764 -12.00 -30.37 -30.33
C GLY A 764 -12.19 -31.34 -29.15
N ASN A 765 -12.58 -30.81 -28.02
CA ASN A 765 -13.01 -31.51 -26.83
C ASN A 765 -14.15 -30.75 -26.12
N PRO A 766 -15.09 -31.42 -25.45
CA PRO A 766 -16.08 -30.77 -24.61
C PRO A 766 -15.39 -29.92 -23.51
N PRO A 767 -16.03 -28.86 -22.98
CA PRO A 767 -15.43 -27.99 -21.98
C PRO A 767 -15.14 -28.75 -20.69
N GLY A 768 -14.13 -28.31 -19.93
CA GLY A 768 -13.92 -28.73 -18.56
C GLY A 768 -15.04 -28.27 -17.64
N GLN A 769 -15.08 -28.73 -16.39
CA GLN A 769 -16.05 -28.32 -15.38
C GLN A 769 -15.72 -26.94 -14.82
N ALA A 770 -16.72 -26.11 -14.50
CA ALA A 770 -16.55 -24.88 -13.74
C ALA A 770 -15.96 -25.18 -12.34
N SER A 771 -15.09 -24.28 -11.87
CA SER A 771 -14.39 -24.39 -10.58
C SER A 771 -14.33 -23.07 -9.82
N GLY A 772 -13.70 -23.02 -8.68
CA GLY A 772 -13.49 -21.79 -7.91
C GLY A 772 -14.78 -21.02 -7.59
N PRO A 773 -15.82 -21.64 -6.96
CA PRO A 773 -17.06 -20.94 -6.71
C PRO A 773 -16.82 -19.79 -5.70
N ASN A 774 -17.33 -18.62 -6.04
CA ASN A 774 -17.46 -17.51 -5.11
C ASN A 774 -18.91 -17.01 -5.12
N PRO A 775 -19.63 -17.13 -3.99
CA PRO A 775 -19.21 -17.63 -2.68
C PRO A 775 -18.68 -19.08 -2.71
N ALA A 776 -17.72 -19.36 -1.84
CA ALA A 776 -17.21 -20.73 -1.66
C ALA A 776 -18.32 -21.70 -1.27
N ASP A 777 -18.22 -22.95 -1.69
CA ASP A 777 -19.26 -23.96 -1.36
C ASP A 777 -19.40 -24.11 0.16
N GLY A 778 -20.64 -24.06 0.64
CA GLY A 778 -21.00 -24.09 2.05
C GLY A 778 -20.73 -22.78 2.81
N ALA A 779 -20.38 -21.69 2.16
CA ALA A 779 -20.18 -20.40 2.80
C ALA A 779 -21.44 -19.92 3.51
N SER A 780 -21.29 -19.21 4.62
CA SER A 780 -22.42 -18.71 5.42
C SER A 780 -22.19 -17.28 5.89
N GLY A 781 -23.29 -16.59 6.24
CA GLY A 781 -23.24 -15.23 6.73
C GLY A 781 -23.06 -14.18 5.63
N LEU A 782 -23.45 -14.47 4.41
CA LEU A 782 -23.28 -13.60 3.26
C LEU A 782 -24.38 -12.54 3.14
N GLY A 783 -24.02 -11.33 2.71
CA GLY A 783 -24.97 -10.23 2.52
C GLY A 783 -26.02 -10.51 1.45
N LEU A 784 -27.15 -9.81 1.51
CA LEU A 784 -28.30 -10.05 0.63
C LEU A 784 -28.06 -9.64 -0.84
N GLY A 785 -27.00 -8.87 -1.11
CA GLY A 785 -26.59 -8.47 -2.45
C GLY A 785 -25.46 -9.33 -3.01
N THR A 786 -25.22 -10.53 -2.48
CA THR A 786 -24.13 -11.41 -2.91
C THR A 786 -24.35 -11.86 -4.36
N ALA A 787 -23.44 -11.47 -5.23
CA ALA A 787 -23.31 -11.98 -6.58
C ALA A 787 -22.50 -13.28 -6.59
N LEU A 788 -22.70 -14.09 -7.64
CA LEU A 788 -21.99 -15.34 -7.85
C LEU A 788 -20.88 -15.12 -8.87
N SER A 789 -19.72 -15.75 -8.66
CA SER A 789 -18.68 -15.85 -9.66
C SER A 789 -18.00 -17.21 -9.61
N TRP A 790 -17.37 -17.59 -10.71
CA TRP A 790 -16.70 -18.89 -10.84
C TRP A 790 -15.56 -18.78 -11.86
N THR A 791 -14.66 -19.72 -11.80
CA THR A 791 -13.65 -19.93 -12.84
C THR A 791 -14.25 -20.82 -13.93
N ALA A 792 -14.22 -20.36 -15.16
CA ALA A 792 -14.66 -21.14 -16.32
C ALA A 792 -13.90 -22.45 -16.44
N GLY A 793 -14.57 -23.49 -16.81
CA GLY A 793 -13.94 -24.74 -17.21
C GLY A 793 -13.15 -24.55 -18.51
N THR A 794 -12.11 -25.36 -18.68
CA THR A 794 -11.32 -25.35 -19.91
C THR A 794 -12.21 -25.42 -21.14
N LEU A 795 -11.92 -24.64 -22.18
CA LEU A 795 -12.63 -24.64 -23.45
C LEU A 795 -14.10 -24.17 -23.37
N ALA A 796 -14.60 -23.71 -22.26
CA ALA A 796 -15.93 -23.16 -22.16
C ALA A 796 -16.02 -21.82 -22.92
N THR A 797 -17.05 -21.67 -23.75
CA THR A 797 -17.35 -20.41 -24.45
C THR A 797 -18.58 -19.71 -23.90
N SER A 798 -19.40 -20.44 -23.11
CA SER A 798 -20.52 -19.90 -22.39
C SER A 798 -20.94 -20.84 -21.25
N HIS A 799 -21.82 -20.36 -20.39
CA HIS A 799 -22.14 -20.95 -19.11
C HIS A 799 -23.66 -21.02 -18.94
N ASP A 800 -24.22 -22.21 -18.72
CA ASP A 800 -25.60 -22.37 -18.30
C ASP A 800 -25.67 -22.24 -16.78
N VAL A 801 -26.27 -21.16 -16.32
CA VAL A 801 -26.39 -20.83 -14.89
C VAL A 801 -27.66 -21.42 -14.29
N TYR A 802 -27.53 -22.05 -13.12
CA TYR A 802 -28.64 -22.56 -12.33
C TYR A 802 -28.56 -21.95 -10.93
N PHE A 803 -29.71 -21.45 -10.43
CA PHE A 803 -29.79 -20.81 -9.10
C PHE A 803 -31.15 -20.99 -8.46
N GLY A 804 -31.16 -21.15 -7.11
CA GLY A 804 -32.42 -21.20 -6.32
C GLY A 804 -32.25 -21.80 -4.94
N THR A 805 -33.35 -21.91 -4.20
CA THR A 805 -33.37 -22.48 -2.82
C THR A 805 -33.54 -24.01 -2.79
N ASN A 806 -33.67 -24.63 -3.95
CA ASN A 806 -33.77 -26.09 -4.07
C ASN A 806 -32.40 -26.68 -4.36
N PRO A 807 -31.97 -27.79 -3.74
CA PRO A 807 -30.72 -28.48 -4.07
C PRO A 807 -30.57 -28.91 -5.55
N ALA A 808 -31.64 -28.93 -6.31
CA ALA A 808 -31.62 -28.99 -7.76
C ALA A 808 -32.06 -27.61 -8.30
N PRO A 809 -31.17 -26.67 -8.46
CA PRO A 809 -31.51 -25.29 -8.78
C PRO A 809 -32.08 -25.17 -10.19
N ALA A 810 -32.95 -24.18 -10.39
CA ALA A 810 -33.57 -23.91 -11.69
C ALA A 810 -32.62 -23.14 -12.61
N SER A 811 -32.68 -23.42 -13.92
CA SER A 811 -31.92 -22.70 -14.93
C SER A 811 -32.29 -21.21 -14.95
N GLN A 812 -31.26 -20.37 -15.02
CA GLN A 812 -31.36 -18.91 -15.17
C GLN A 812 -30.99 -18.47 -16.61
N GLY A 813 -30.50 -19.39 -17.43
CA GLY A 813 -30.15 -19.16 -18.82
C GLY A 813 -28.65 -19.32 -19.10
N ASN A 814 -28.28 -19.12 -20.37
CA ASN A 814 -26.88 -19.15 -20.84
C ASN A 814 -26.29 -17.73 -20.91
N GLN A 815 -25.05 -17.58 -20.52
CA GLN A 815 -24.30 -16.33 -20.58
C GLN A 815 -22.82 -16.59 -20.90
N ALA A 816 -22.11 -15.58 -21.42
CA ALA A 816 -20.68 -15.67 -21.70
C ALA A 816 -19.81 -15.24 -20.50
N GLY A 817 -20.37 -14.44 -19.56
CA GLY A 817 -19.64 -13.95 -18.38
C GLY A 817 -19.63 -14.97 -17.24
N THR A 818 -18.59 -14.95 -16.42
CA THR A 818 -18.38 -15.84 -15.26
C THR A 818 -18.93 -15.27 -13.95
N THR A 819 -19.80 -14.28 -14.02
CA THR A 819 -20.50 -13.69 -12.87
C THR A 819 -22.00 -13.70 -13.06
N PHE A 820 -22.77 -13.88 -12.00
CA PHE A 820 -24.23 -13.85 -12.05
C PHE A 820 -24.77 -13.13 -10.82
N ASP A 821 -25.60 -12.12 -11.04
CA ASP A 821 -26.33 -11.43 -9.98
C ASP A 821 -27.74 -12.02 -9.83
N PRO A 822 -28.03 -12.76 -8.75
CA PRO A 822 -29.34 -13.33 -8.49
C PRO A 822 -30.37 -12.29 -8.04
N GLY A 823 -29.98 -11.01 -7.87
CA GLY A 823 -30.81 -9.98 -7.25
C GLY A 823 -30.89 -10.10 -5.72
N PRO A 824 -31.77 -9.34 -5.07
CA PRO A 824 -31.89 -9.33 -3.63
C PRO A 824 -32.26 -10.71 -3.05
N LEU A 825 -31.44 -11.18 -2.13
CA LEU A 825 -31.59 -12.46 -1.45
C LEU A 825 -32.41 -12.31 -0.15
N GLU A 826 -32.94 -13.43 0.37
CA GLU A 826 -33.67 -13.48 1.64
C GLU A 826 -32.70 -13.83 2.79
N HIS A 827 -32.87 -13.25 3.98
CA HIS A 827 -32.09 -13.59 5.18
C HIS A 827 -32.27 -15.07 5.59
N SER A 828 -31.27 -15.63 6.25
CA SER A 828 -31.29 -16.99 6.83
C SER A 828 -31.64 -18.07 5.81
N THR A 829 -31.33 -17.89 4.56
CA THR A 829 -31.72 -18.73 3.44
C THR A 829 -30.53 -19.40 2.81
N THR A 830 -30.59 -20.70 2.61
CA THR A 830 -29.59 -21.44 1.85
C THR A 830 -29.98 -21.47 0.39
N TYR A 831 -29.05 -21.02 -0.45
CA TYR A 831 -29.16 -21.04 -1.91
C TYR A 831 -28.23 -22.10 -2.48
N TYR A 832 -28.64 -22.71 -3.58
CA TYR A 832 -27.88 -23.68 -4.36
C TYR A 832 -27.70 -23.14 -5.76
N TRP A 833 -26.52 -23.38 -6.34
CA TRP A 833 -26.22 -22.94 -7.69
C TRP A 833 -25.25 -23.91 -8.37
N GLN A 834 -25.29 -23.93 -9.69
CA GLN A 834 -24.52 -24.84 -10.54
C GLN A 834 -24.23 -24.14 -11.86
N ILE A 835 -23.06 -24.42 -12.42
CA ILE A 835 -22.67 -23.92 -13.73
C ILE A 835 -22.36 -25.11 -14.62
N ASP A 836 -23.11 -25.23 -15.71
CA ASP A 836 -22.79 -26.17 -16.78
C ASP A 836 -22.03 -25.41 -17.86
N GLU A 837 -20.86 -25.91 -18.20
CA GLU A 837 -19.96 -25.29 -19.16
C GLU A 837 -20.32 -25.72 -20.59
N VAL A 838 -20.32 -24.78 -21.55
CA VAL A 838 -20.75 -25.00 -22.91
C VAL A 838 -19.71 -24.50 -23.91
N ASN A 839 -19.44 -25.28 -24.97
CA ASN A 839 -18.71 -24.86 -26.15
C ASN A 839 -19.34 -25.49 -27.43
N SER A 840 -18.74 -25.27 -28.61
CA SER A 840 -19.20 -25.85 -29.88
C SER A 840 -19.18 -27.38 -29.90
N ASP A 841 -18.40 -28.02 -29.02
CA ASP A 841 -18.17 -29.46 -28.98
C ASP A 841 -19.04 -30.18 -27.95
N GLY A 842 -19.74 -29.45 -27.07
CA GLY A 842 -20.67 -30.01 -26.09
C GLY A 842 -20.87 -29.20 -24.84
N THR A 843 -21.56 -29.82 -23.88
CA THR A 843 -21.83 -29.25 -22.55
C THR A 843 -21.30 -30.19 -21.48
N THR A 844 -20.57 -29.66 -20.52
CA THR A 844 -20.10 -30.40 -19.32
C THR A 844 -20.86 -29.91 -18.09
N THR A 845 -21.57 -30.83 -17.44
CA THR A 845 -22.37 -30.53 -16.24
C THR A 845 -21.47 -30.25 -15.03
N GLY A 846 -21.74 -29.13 -14.34
CA GLY A 846 -20.99 -28.69 -13.18
C GLY A 846 -21.40 -29.36 -11.85
N VAL A 847 -20.65 -29.03 -10.80
CA VAL A 847 -20.99 -29.39 -9.42
C VAL A 847 -22.01 -28.42 -8.87
N THR A 848 -22.92 -28.88 -8.04
CA THR A 848 -23.85 -27.98 -7.33
C THR A 848 -23.16 -27.46 -6.06
N TRP A 849 -23.04 -26.16 -5.93
CA TRP A 849 -22.53 -25.46 -4.76
C TRP A 849 -23.66 -24.83 -3.95
N SER A 850 -23.37 -24.44 -2.71
CA SER A 850 -24.35 -23.83 -1.82
C SER A 850 -23.73 -22.70 -1.00
N PHE A 851 -24.57 -21.76 -0.57
CA PHE A 851 -24.21 -20.77 0.43
C PHE A 851 -25.43 -20.37 1.25
N THR A 852 -25.22 -19.79 2.43
CA THR A 852 -26.29 -19.32 3.31
C THR A 852 -26.11 -17.85 3.61
N THR A 853 -27.18 -17.08 3.46
CA THR A 853 -27.18 -15.64 3.74
C THR A 853 -27.09 -15.34 5.24
N GLU A 854 -26.73 -14.12 5.53
CA GLU A 854 -26.57 -13.58 6.87
C GLU A 854 -27.86 -13.70 7.70
N VAL A 855 -27.67 -13.87 9.00
CA VAL A 855 -28.74 -14.04 9.96
C VAL A 855 -28.96 -12.73 10.69
N MET A 856 -30.21 -12.23 10.71
CA MET A 856 -30.57 -11.09 11.55
C MET A 856 -30.34 -11.43 13.03
N PRO A 857 -29.92 -10.47 13.86
CA PRO A 857 -29.74 -10.76 15.28
C PRO A 857 -31.10 -11.14 15.94
N GLY A 858 -31.05 -12.04 16.90
CA GLY A 858 -32.22 -12.31 17.77
C GLY A 858 -32.53 -11.08 18.64
N PRO A 859 -33.75 -10.96 19.18
CA PRO A 859 -34.10 -9.84 20.05
C PRO A 859 -33.41 -9.95 21.42
N ALA A 860 -33.13 -8.81 22.04
CA ALA A 860 -32.62 -8.71 23.40
C ALA A 860 -33.62 -9.32 24.40
N SER A 861 -33.10 -9.87 25.50
CA SER A 861 -33.91 -10.53 26.54
C SER A 861 -33.39 -10.25 27.94
N ASN A 862 -34.12 -10.73 28.97
CA ASN A 862 -33.73 -10.63 30.37
C ASN A 862 -33.34 -9.22 30.83
N PRO A 863 -34.27 -8.24 30.75
CA PRO A 863 -33.98 -6.88 31.18
C PRO A 863 -33.67 -6.81 32.67
N GLY A 864 -32.65 -6.06 33.00
CA GLY A 864 -32.32 -5.65 34.34
C GLY A 864 -32.25 -4.12 34.45
N PRO A 865 -33.11 -3.49 35.24
CA PRO A 865 -34.23 -4.01 36.08
C PRO A 865 -35.28 -4.78 35.27
N ALA A 866 -35.93 -5.75 35.88
CA ALA A 866 -36.98 -6.56 35.25
C ALA A 866 -38.07 -5.64 34.68
N ASP A 867 -38.71 -6.05 33.59
CA ASP A 867 -39.82 -5.27 33.03
C ASP A 867 -40.93 -5.02 34.05
N GLY A 868 -41.35 -3.77 34.20
CA GLY A 868 -42.32 -3.33 35.20
C GLY A 868 -41.77 -3.21 36.61
N ALA A 869 -40.45 -3.27 36.81
CA ALA A 869 -39.84 -3.12 38.15
C ALA A 869 -40.18 -1.75 38.74
N ILE A 870 -40.47 -1.76 40.05
CA ILE A 870 -40.73 -0.56 40.87
C ILE A 870 -39.66 -0.43 41.95
N ASP A 871 -39.56 0.73 42.55
CA ASP A 871 -38.57 1.07 43.60
C ASP A 871 -37.11 0.86 43.10
N VAL A 872 -36.86 1.12 41.85
CA VAL A 872 -35.50 1.07 41.27
C VAL A 872 -34.68 2.30 41.70
N GLY A 873 -33.49 2.10 42.24
CA GLY A 873 -32.61 3.19 42.63
C GLY A 873 -32.36 4.16 41.49
N VAL A 874 -32.40 5.47 41.79
CA VAL A 874 -32.24 6.53 40.74
C VAL A 874 -30.92 6.51 39.95
N ASN A 875 -29.92 5.79 40.45
CA ASN A 875 -28.63 5.59 39.77
C ASN A 875 -28.45 4.13 39.27
N GLY A 876 -29.56 3.43 39.04
CA GLY A 876 -29.54 2.05 38.60
C GLY A 876 -29.25 1.90 37.11
N ASP A 877 -28.26 1.09 36.77
CA ASP A 877 -27.91 0.76 35.37
C ASP A 877 -28.97 -0.15 34.72
N LEU A 878 -29.14 0.01 33.43
CA LEU A 878 -29.90 -0.91 32.59
C LEU A 878 -28.99 -2.02 32.11
N SER A 879 -29.51 -3.24 32.09
CA SER A 879 -28.78 -4.41 31.55
C SER A 879 -29.72 -5.37 30.85
N TRP A 880 -29.17 -6.17 29.97
CA TRP A 880 -29.91 -7.14 29.17
C TRP A 880 -29.02 -8.32 28.76
N THR A 881 -29.65 -9.34 28.27
CA THR A 881 -28.95 -10.43 27.55
C THR A 881 -29.05 -10.15 26.06
N ALA A 882 -27.92 -10.12 25.41
CA ALA A 882 -27.86 -9.96 23.97
C ALA A 882 -28.65 -11.02 23.22
N GLY A 883 -29.28 -10.64 22.13
CA GLY A 883 -29.86 -11.59 21.19
C GLY A 883 -28.76 -12.41 20.48
N SER A 884 -29.13 -13.59 19.98
CA SER A 884 -28.19 -14.38 19.16
C SER A 884 -27.66 -13.54 18.00
N ASP A 885 -26.39 -13.73 17.66
CA ASP A 885 -25.72 -13.08 16.50
C ASP A 885 -25.70 -11.53 16.55
N ALA A 886 -26.07 -10.90 17.64
CA ALA A 886 -25.93 -9.47 17.85
C ALA A 886 -24.46 -9.11 18.09
N THR A 887 -23.96 -8.05 17.42
CA THR A 887 -22.60 -7.52 17.59
C THR A 887 -22.60 -6.19 18.33
N SER A 888 -23.71 -5.48 18.32
CA SER A 888 -23.92 -4.23 19.07
C SER A 888 -25.41 -3.99 19.33
N HIS A 889 -25.71 -2.99 20.15
CA HIS A 889 -27.01 -2.75 20.73
C HIS A 889 -27.37 -1.26 20.66
N ASP A 890 -28.47 -0.94 19.98
CA ASP A 890 -29.02 0.41 19.99
C ASP A 890 -29.92 0.56 21.23
N VAL A 891 -29.50 1.39 22.15
CA VAL A 891 -30.17 1.63 23.42
C VAL A 891 -31.18 2.77 23.27
N TYR A 892 -32.45 2.52 23.57
CA TYR A 892 -33.49 3.53 23.58
C TYR A 892 -34.01 3.76 25.00
N LEU A 893 -34.11 5.03 25.40
CA LEU A 893 -34.76 5.46 26.66
C LEU A 893 -35.84 6.46 26.34
N ASN A 894 -37.09 6.19 26.81
CA ASN A 894 -38.27 6.99 26.51
C ASN A 894 -38.49 7.26 25.03
N GLY A 895 -38.14 6.27 24.18
CA GLY A 895 -38.25 6.34 22.72
C GLY A 895 -37.15 7.10 22.00
N VAL A 896 -36.15 7.64 22.73
CA VAL A 896 -34.99 8.37 22.16
C VAL A 896 -33.79 7.44 22.14
N LEU A 897 -33.15 7.32 20.99
CA LEU A 897 -31.88 6.59 20.87
C LEU A 897 -30.79 7.28 21.70
N GLN A 898 -30.16 6.54 22.59
CA GLN A 898 -29.06 7.00 23.44
C GLN A 898 -27.69 6.73 22.82
N GLY A 899 -27.60 5.75 21.91
CA GLY A 899 -26.38 5.38 21.21
C GLY A 899 -26.35 3.89 20.87
N ASN A 900 -25.37 3.51 20.05
CA ASN A 900 -25.00 2.13 19.76
C ASN A 900 -23.79 1.73 20.61
N GLN A 901 -23.78 0.54 21.16
CA GLN A 901 -22.67 0.05 21.99
C GLN A 901 -22.54 -1.49 21.92
N PRO A 902 -21.35 -2.04 22.09
CA PRO A 902 -21.14 -3.50 22.11
C PRO A 902 -21.42 -4.13 23.49
N GLY A 903 -21.51 -3.31 24.55
CA GLY A 903 -21.76 -3.79 25.92
C GLY A 903 -23.24 -3.97 26.20
N THR A 904 -23.60 -4.90 27.07
CA THR A 904 -24.98 -5.23 27.48
C THR A 904 -25.43 -4.54 28.78
N THR A 905 -24.82 -3.42 29.10
CA THR A 905 -25.18 -2.55 30.22
C THR A 905 -25.17 -1.10 29.76
N TYR A 906 -26.07 -0.29 30.29
CA TYR A 906 -26.16 1.13 29.99
C TYR A 906 -26.45 1.93 31.25
N ASP A 907 -25.65 2.97 31.51
CA ASP A 907 -25.87 3.92 32.60
C ASP A 907 -26.77 5.07 32.08
N PRO A 908 -28.04 5.16 32.53
CA PRO A 908 -28.93 6.24 32.14
C PRO A 908 -28.62 7.56 32.86
N GLY A 909 -27.59 7.58 33.71
CA GLY A 909 -27.32 8.65 34.66
C GLY A 909 -28.31 8.70 35.80
N THR A 910 -28.33 9.76 36.58
CA THR A 910 -29.24 9.92 37.69
C THR A 910 -30.67 10.20 37.16
N MET A 911 -31.53 9.24 37.32
CA MET A 911 -32.96 9.30 36.97
C MET A 911 -33.75 10.12 37.99
N ALA A 912 -34.90 10.67 37.60
CA ALA A 912 -35.76 11.39 38.49
C ALA A 912 -36.53 10.40 39.42
N TYR A 913 -36.75 10.74 40.68
CA TYR A 913 -37.51 9.97 41.62
C TYR A 913 -38.98 9.79 41.19
N SER A 914 -39.59 8.69 41.59
CA SER A 914 -41.03 8.37 41.34
C SER A 914 -41.41 8.51 39.87
N THR A 915 -40.51 8.18 38.97
CA THR A 915 -40.71 8.40 37.53
C THR A 915 -40.62 7.06 36.78
N THR A 916 -41.54 6.84 35.87
CA THR A 916 -41.54 5.64 35.02
C THR A 916 -40.72 5.96 33.74
N TYR A 917 -39.77 5.10 33.43
CA TYR A 917 -38.97 5.11 32.24
C TYR A 917 -39.30 3.89 31.38
N ASN A 918 -39.45 4.11 30.08
CA ASN A 918 -39.56 3.04 29.08
C ASN A 918 -38.24 2.92 28.34
N TRP A 919 -37.75 1.70 28.16
CA TRP A 919 -36.51 1.47 27.46
C TRP A 919 -36.60 0.23 26.58
N ARG A 920 -35.76 0.18 25.56
CA ARG A 920 -35.75 -0.86 24.55
C ARG A 920 -34.32 -1.01 23.99
N ILE A 921 -33.98 -2.23 23.68
CA ILE A 921 -32.70 -2.55 23.00
C ILE A 921 -33.06 -3.12 21.63
N ASP A 922 -32.60 -2.45 20.59
CA ASP A 922 -32.62 -2.98 19.24
C ASP A 922 -31.26 -3.63 18.97
N GLU A 923 -31.25 -4.89 18.61
CA GLU A 923 -30.06 -5.67 18.39
C GLU A 923 -29.54 -5.45 16.97
N VAL A 924 -28.23 -5.24 16.82
CA VAL A 924 -27.60 -4.88 15.55
C VAL A 924 -26.48 -5.87 15.23
N ASN A 925 -26.40 -6.27 13.98
CA ASN A 925 -25.23 -6.93 13.38
C ASN A 925 -25.06 -6.45 11.92
N ALA A 926 -24.13 -7.04 11.18
CA ALA A 926 -23.89 -6.70 9.77
C ALA A 926 -25.11 -6.93 8.88
N ALA A 927 -25.98 -7.87 9.22
CA ALA A 927 -27.21 -8.18 8.48
C ALA A 927 -28.33 -7.15 8.69
N GLY A 928 -28.28 -6.38 9.76
CA GLY A 928 -29.27 -5.34 10.07
C GLY A 928 -29.63 -5.23 11.53
N THR A 929 -30.78 -4.63 11.79
CA THR A 929 -31.26 -4.33 13.14
C THR A 929 -32.57 -5.06 13.41
N THR A 930 -32.65 -5.80 14.53
CA THR A 930 -33.87 -6.38 15.05
C THR A 930 -34.40 -5.53 16.20
N THR A 931 -35.59 -4.98 16.02
CA THR A 931 -36.25 -4.16 17.05
C THR A 931 -36.66 -5.03 18.23
N GLY A 932 -36.22 -4.66 19.43
CA GLY A 932 -36.57 -5.37 20.67
C GLY A 932 -37.88 -4.99 21.28
N SER A 933 -38.25 -5.70 22.38
CA SER A 933 -39.40 -5.37 23.22
C SER A 933 -39.14 -4.10 24.03
N THR A 934 -40.16 -3.32 24.25
CA THR A 934 -40.10 -2.17 25.15
C THR A 934 -40.33 -2.65 26.57
N TRP A 935 -39.41 -2.34 27.47
CA TRP A 935 -39.51 -2.63 28.91
C TRP A 935 -39.73 -1.35 29.71
N SER A 936 -40.16 -1.45 30.92
CA SER A 936 -40.40 -0.31 31.82
C SER A 936 -39.82 -0.52 33.21
N LEU A 937 -39.47 0.58 33.86
CA LEU A 937 -39.10 0.62 35.27
C LEU A 937 -39.66 1.88 35.92
N THR A 938 -39.89 1.87 37.22
CA THR A 938 -40.29 3.04 38.00
C THR A 938 -39.29 3.23 39.16
N THR A 939 -38.74 4.43 39.24
CA THR A 939 -37.72 4.75 40.23
C THR A 939 -38.31 4.90 41.64
N GLU A 940 -37.46 4.69 42.62
CA GLU A 940 -37.77 4.82 44.05
C GLU A 940 -38.36 6.19 44.42
N GLY A 941 -39.04 6.25 45.51
CA GLY A 941 -39.62 7.49 46.08
C GLY A 941 -38.54 8.46 46.57
N VAL A 942 -38.93 9.75 46.59
CA VAL A 942 -38.01 10.77 47.13
C VAL A 942 -37.67 10.45 48.58
N PRO A 943 -36.39 10.38 48.99
CA PRO A 943 -36.02 10.17 50.37
C PRO A 943 -36.61 11.24 51.31
N VAL A 944 -37.24 10.79 52.35
CA VAL A 944 -37.81 11.66 53.38
C VAL A 944 -36.76 11.79 54.50
N LEU A 945 -36.44 13.03 54.89
CA LEU A 945 -35.61 13.23 56.07
C LEU A 945 -36.36 12.84 57.35
N PRO A 946 -35.68 12.27 58.33
CA PRO A 946 -36.29 11.95 59.59
C PRO A 946 -36.83 13.20 60.32
N GLY A 947 -37.91 13.03 61.09
CA GLY A 947 -38.45 14.07 61.94
C GLY A 947 -37.48 14.37 63.10
N LEU A 948 -37.66 15.49 63.76
CA LEU A 948 -36.82 15.85 64.89
C LEU A 948 -37.15 15.00 66.14
N ALA A 949 -36.13 14.66 66.91
CA ALA A 949 -36.34 14.07 68.29
C ALA A 949 -37.18 14.97 69.14
N SER A 950 -37.98 14.38 70.01
CA SER A 950 -38.92 15.09 70.87
C SER A 950 -38.96 14.50 72.27
N SER A 951 -39.72 15.09 73.22
CA SER A 951 -39.96 14.64 74.56
C SER A 951 -38.67 14.33 75.35
N PRO A 952 -37.72 15.29 75.43
CA PRO A 952 -36.52 15.03 76.22
C PRO A 952 -36.79 14.77 77.65
N SER A 953 -36.11 13.77 78.21
CA SER A 953 -36.11 13.51 79.66
C SER A 953 -34.65 13.33 80.17
N PRO A 954 -34.17 14.17 81.05
CA PRO A 954 -34.84 15.31 81.64
C PRO A 954 -35.36 16.33 80.71
N SER A 955 -36.52 16.98 81.00
CA SER A 955 -37.09 18.00 80.15
C SER A 955 -36.16 19.24 80.03
N ASP A 956 -36.27 19.97 78.88
CA ASP A 956 -35.44 21.18 78.74
C ASP A 956 -35.65 22.14 79.93
N GLY A 957 -34.55 22.62 80.49
CA GLY A 957 -34.52 23.49 81.66
C GLY A 957 -34.86 22.78 82.96
N ALA A 958 -34.87 21.47 83.02
CA ALA A 958 -35.14 20.73 84.31
C ALA A 958 -34.07 21.01 85.33
N ILE A 959 -34.53 21.19 86.63
CA ILE A 959 -33.72 21.40 87.85
C ILE A 959 -33.84 20.24 88.75
N ASP A 960 -32.90 20.06 89.65
CA ASP A 960 -32.89 18.94 90.65
C ASP A 960 -32.92 17.53 90.01
N VAL A 961 -32.23 17.42 88.84
CA VAL A 961 -32.09 16.18 88.14
C VAL A 961 -31.17 15.21 88.89
N ASN A 962 -31.54 13.92 88.96
CA ASN A 962 -30.70 12.89 89.50
C ASN A 962 -29.34 12.80 88.76
N VAL A 963 -28.22 12.86 89.49
CA VAL A 963 -26.85 12.88 88.93
C VAL A 963 -26.48 11.56 88.25
N ASP A 964 -27.19 10.46 88.55
CA ASP A 964 -27.05 9.13 87.86
C ASP A 964 -28.23 8.86 86.93
N GLY A 965 -28.93 9.86 86.44
CA GLY A 965 -30.10 9.69 85.62
C GLY A 965 -29.71 9.71 84.08
N ASP A 966 -30.27 8.70 83.40
CA ASP A 966 -30.13 8.62 81.93
C ASP A 966 -30.90 9.74 81.17
N LEU A 967 -30.37 10.14 80.10
CA LEU A 967 -31.07 10.98 79.12
C LEU A 967 -31.96 10.09 78.22
N SER A 968 -33.18 10.53 77.99
CA SER A 968 -34.05 9.83 77.03
C SER A 968 -34.88 10.81 76.18
N TRP A 969 -35.33 10.35 75.08
CA TRP A 969 -36.10 11.12 74.06
C TRP A 969 -37.08 10.22 73.32
N THR A 970 -37.94 10.81 72.56
CA THR A 970 -38.79 10.12 71.61
C THR A 970 -38.17 10.32 70.24
N ALA A 971 -37.91 9.26 69.48
CA ALA A 971 -37.38 9.30 68.18
C ALA A 971 -38.28 10.10 67.25
N GLY A 972 -37.67 10.85 66.31
CA GLY A 972 -38.35 11.50 65.22
C GLY A 972 -39.00 10.46 64.30
N SER A 973 -39.98 10.83 63.49
CA SER A 973 -40.57 9.93 62.49
C SER A 973 -39.47 9.54 61.47
N ASP A 974 -39.45 8.29 61.05
CA ASP A 974 -38.56 7.70 60.08
C ASP A 974 -37.04 7.73 60.46
N ALA A 975 -36.75 8.09 61.73
CA ALA A 975 -35.38 8.02 62.24
C ALA A 975 -34.99 6.55 62.49
N THR A 976 -33.82 6.19 61.96
CA THR A 976 -33.28 4.81 62.12
C THR A 976 -32.11 4.74 63.10
N SER A 977 -31.54 5.88 63.41
CA SER A 977 -30.50 6.03 64.43
C SER A 977 -30.44 7.50 64.91
N HIS A 978 -29.72 7.75 65.98
CA HIS A 978 -29.63 9.02 66.66
C HIS A 978 -28.18 9.40 66.98
N ASP A 979 -27.77 10.53 66.55
CA ASP A 979 -26.50 11.12 66.98
C ASP A 979 -26.70 11.88 68.28
N VAL A 980 -26.15 11.35 69.34
CA VAL A 980 -26.27 11.93 70.71
C VAL A 980 -25.16 12.93 70.95
N TYR A 981 -25.49 14.15 71.21
CA TYR A 981 -24.58 15.22 71.67
C TYR A 981 -24.76 15.54 73.14
N PHE A 982 -23.66 15.57 73.89
CA PHE A 982 -23.64 15.96 75.30
C PHE A 982 -22.57 17.05 75.52
N ASN A 983 -23.00 18.21 76.05
CA ASN A 983 -22.19 19.42 76.10
C ASN A 983 -21.51 19.81 74.81
N GLY A 984 -22.21 19.66 73.68
CA GLY A 984 -21.73 20.02 72.37
C GLY A 984 -20.78 19.03 71.75
N VAL A 985 -20.46 17.90 72.42
CA VAL A 985 -19.60 16.85 71.90
C VAL A 985 -20.44 15.65 71.45
N LEU A 986 -20.25 15.14 70.28
CA LEU A 986 -20.87 13.90 69.78
C LEU A 986 -20.39 12.73 70.66
N GLN A 987 -21.32 12.02 71.23
CA GLN A 987 -21.05 10.82 72.05
C GLN A 987 -21.11 9.53 71.21
N GLY A 988 -21.75 9.60 70.07
CA GLY A 988 -21.84 8.48 69.12
C GLY A 988 -23.20 8.42 68.48
N ASN A 989 -23.29 7.55 67.43
CA ASN A 989 -24.55 7.17 66.81
C ASN A 989 -25.13 5.90 67.48
N GLN A 990 -26.40 5.87 67.76
CA GLN A 990 -27.07 4.73 68.36
C GLN A 990 -28.50 4.55 67.85
N THR A 991 -29.04 3.35 67.91
CA THR A 991 -30.43 3.07 67.55
C THR A 991 -31.43 3.14 68.74
N GLY A 992 -30.90 3.20 69.99
CA GLY A 992 -31.70 3.33 71.22
C GLY A 992 -31.97 4.80 71.54
N THR A 993 -33.13 5.04 72.23
CA THR A 993 -33.60 6.39 72.55
C THR A 993 -33.25 6.75 74.03
N THR A 994 -32.23 6.16 74.58
CA THR A 994 -31.69 6.45 75.90
C THR A 994 -30.18 6.52 75.89
N PHE A 995 -29.58 7.42 76.60
CA PHE A 995 -28.13 7.58 76.70
C PHE A 995 -27.72 7.81 78.20
N ASP A 996 -26.76 7.02 78.71
CA ASP A 996 -26.18 7.16 80.00
C ASP A 996 -24.99 8.16 79.95
N PRO A 997 -25.16 9.41 80.54
CA PRO A 997 -24.09 10.39 80.52
C PRO A 997 -23.05 10.11 81.61
N GLY A 998 -23.18 9.02 82.37
CA GLY A 998 -22.45 8.75 83.59
C GLY A 998 -22.83 9.69 84.76
N THR A 999 -22.18 9.51 85.92
CA THR A 999 -22.50 10.32 87.10
C THR A 999 -22.18 11.79 86.87
N LEU A 1000 -23.21 12.61 86.95
CA LEU A 1000 -23.14 14.06 86.64
C LEU A 1000 -22.69 14.79 87.94
N THR A 1001 -22.12 15.97 87.73
CA THR A 1001 -21.64 16.82 88.87
C THR A 1001 -22.81 17.65 89.44
N ASN A 1002 -22.96 17.66 90.78
CA ASN A 1002 -23.99 18.46 91.47
C ASN A 1002 -23.90 19.94 91.08
N SER A 1003 -25.05 20.65 91.02
CA SER A 1003 -25.20 22.04 90.71
C SER A 1003 -24.55 22.52 89.40
N THR A 1004 -24.51 21.63 88.43
CA THR A 1004 -23.92 21.88 87.12
C THR A 1004 -25.03 21.78 86.07
N THR A 1005 -25.04 22.71 85.12
CA THR A 1005 -25.96 22.66 83.95
C THR A 1005 -25.29 21.91 82.74
N TYR A 1006 -26.01 20.96 82.21
CA TYR A 1006 -25.60 20.15 81.07
C TYR A 1006 -26.54 20.46 79.89
N ASN A 1007 -25.95 20.50 78.69
CA ASN A 1007 -26.72 20.65 77.45
C ASN A 1007 -26.61 19.36 76.61
N TRP A 1008 -27.71 18.92 76.11
CA TRP A 1008 -27.70 17.79 75.21
C TRP A 1008 -28.65 17.96 74.04
N ARG A 1009 -28.38 17.26 72.92
CA ARG A 1009 -29.10 17.35 71.66
C ARG A 1009 -29.09 15.99 70.98
N ILE A 1010 -30.12 15.69 70.26
CA ILE A 1010 -30.26 14.51 69.39
C ILE A 1010 -30.48 15.00 67.97
N ASP A 1011 -29.62 14.52 67.08
CA ASP A 1011 -29.79 14.67 65.67
C ASP A 1011 -30.21 13.28 65.12
N GLU A 1012 -31.32 13.25 64.34
CA GLU A 1012 -31.94 12.04 63.89
C GLU A 1012 -31.45 11.58 62.54
#